data_a50e1779b10c181dc87922c1c56b7681
#
_entry.id   a50e1779b10c181dc87922c1c56b7681
#
_cell.length_a   1.000
_cell.length_b   1.000
_cell.length_c   1.000
_cell.angle_alpha   90.00
_cell.angle_beta   90.00
_cell.angle_gamma   90.00
#
_symmetry.space_group_name_H-M   'P 1'
#
loop_
_entity.id
_entity.type
_entity.pdbx_description
1 polymer ?
#
loop_
_entity_poly.entity_id
_entity_poly.type
_entity_poly.pdbx_seq_one_letter_code
_entity_poly.pdbx_strand_id
1 'polypeptide(L)'
;GGVYRSVDNGTTWYQIAPGATGNFTPLTSRSGQGNYDLVVISRPDGEECIIGGIDLWSWVHTPNSADPENGQWYAVSAWYVDPSVPIYIHADNHRLLWKNDYTLLVGNDGGVQVRTGGSGTNQFGSVINKGYNVTQFYSMAFGGNGSVIAGAQDNGTQYKDNSLPWSKEFAEVSGGDGFECEISYLNSNAFVTTVYNGSISRSSDGGTTSQSVPAPCTGIVGENCGPFYNAIALMENPEDLNTKDSVEYVPNEDKLIGDTITYYSKSFGIPIKHVLTQNLNVYDTMNIVGTDTFVTVTGADTLTLPDYVQSYFITQNDASVYVTRDMMRYTTVPEWWRIYNLSSSIRSFEISHDMNYAWCGSYNGSLVRITGLGNAYSKQEADIAYRPSATDTLIEIATGSIVTGSLVNQINFAQDGNLYTKQNGSEISYKVHYESVSNFPGTITDISVDPNNPDNVCVVTSGTSTNHVYYSTNATSSNPSFTSIDGDLPDMPVFGCIIERDPATDVIIIGTTYGVFSTDNIAGSSTNWVSNNTEIGTIPVYDICQQWRDWEDPMEGGYRQVNNPGAIYACTYGRGVWRADNLLSISEPIVQNEVSENISSAKIYPNPVVQNANISFELNSSSLVNISIYNLNGSLVKTLYDNVRMSKGNNSSQINASELSMGTYLVVVKAGEDLEVVKFIKY
;
A
#
# COMPACT_ATOMS: atom_id res chain seq x y z
N GLY A 1 -0.26 41.64 2.34
CA GLY A 1 -1.50 41.94 1.62
C GLY A 1 -2.62 42.28 2.58
N GLY A 2 -3.67 42.94 2.07
CA GLY A 2 -4.86 43.24 2.82
C GLY A 2 -6.11 42.75 2.10
N VAL A 3 -7.23 42.70 2.83
CA VAL A 3 -8.53 42.46 2.24
C VAL A 3 -9.30 43.76 2.17
N TYR A 4 -9.87 44.02 1.01
CA TYR A 4 -10.58 45.30 0.77
C TYR A 4 -12.02 45.00 0.35
N ARG A 5 -12.94 45.83 0.82
CA ARG A 5 -14.37 45.80 0.50
C ARG A 5 -14.75 47.07 -0.26
N SER A 6 -15.58 46.93 -1.30
CA SER A 6 -16.27 48.01 -1.95
C SER A 6 -17.78 47.84 -1.77
N VAL A 7 -18.51 48.92 -1.59
CA VAL A 7 -19.97 48.99 -1.50
C VAL A 7 -20.59 49.83 -2.61
N ASP A 8 -19.78 50.28 -3.56
CA ASP A 8 -20.16 51.22 -4.65
C ASP A 8 -19.60 50.74 -6.02
N ASN A 9 -19.63 49.44 -6.26
CA ASN A 9 -19.17 48.77 -7.50
C ASN A 9 -17.69 49.07 -7.83
N GLY A 10 -16.83 49.14 -6.82
CA GLY A 10 -15.40 49.30 -7.01
C GLY A 10 -14.92 50.75 -7.16
N THR A 11 -15.78 51.74 -6.93
CA THR A 11 -15.40 53.16 -6.98
C THR A 11 -14.57 53.51 -5.75
N THR A 12 -14.97 53.05 -4.58
CA THR A 12 -14.26 53.25 -3.30
C THR A 12 -13.95 51.87 -2.68
N TRP A 13 -12.77 51.77 -2.08
CA TRP A 13 -12.31 50.56 -1.43
C TRP A 13 -11.95 50.83 0.03
N TYR A 14 -12.46 49.99 0.94
CA TYR A 14 -12.24 50.07 2.36
C TYR A 14 -11.44 48.85 2.80
N GLN A 15 -10.40 49.04 3.58
CA GLN A 15 -9.57 47.96 4.07
C GLN A 15 -10.24 47.28 5.29
N ILE A 16 -10.69 46.03 5.14
CA ILE A 16 -11.37 45.28 6.20
C ILE A 16 -10.45 44.27 6.91
N ALA A 17 -9.23 44.08 6.42
CA ALA A 17 -8.20 43.34 7.11
C ALA A 17 -6.85 44.04 6.98
N PRO A 18 -6.24 44.40 8.12
CA PRO A 18 -4.85 44.78 8.14
C PRO A 18 -3.96 43.59 7.84
N GLY A 19 -2.92 43.78 7.05
CA GLY A 19 -1.87 42.78 6.99
C GLY A 19 -1.27 42.55 8.39
N ALA A 20 -1.24 41.35 8.85
CA ALA A 20 -0.41 40.85 9.94
C ALA A 20 -0.48 41.51 11.31
N THR A 21 -1.66 41.83 11.84
CA THR A 21 -1.77 42.13 13.26
C THR A 21 -2.85 41.26 13.90
N GLY A 22 -2.47 40.48 14.88
CA GLY A 22 -3.35 39.57 15.62
C GLY A 22 -3.52 38.17 14.99
N ASN A 23 -4.54 37.51 15.35
CA ASN A 23 -4.80 36.09 14.98
C ASN A 23 -5.39 35.91 13.56
N PHE A 24 -5.39 36.92 12.70
CA PHE A 24 -5.84 36.82 11.32
C PHE A 24 -4.72 36.26 10.45
N THR A 25 -4.73 34.95 10.24
CA THR A 25 -3.68 34.24 9.50
C THR A 25 -4.24 33.26 8.47
N PRO A 26 -5.14 33.67 7.55
CA PRO A 26 -5.70 32.74 6.57
C PRO A 26 -4.65 32.18 5.61
N LEU A 27 -3.50 32.88 5.47
CA LEU A 27 -2.44 32.55 4.53
C LEU A 27 -1.09 32.28 5.21
N THR A 28 -0.98 32.37 6.52
CA THR A 28 0.32 32.44 7.20
C THR A 28 0.66 31.26 8.08
N SER A 29 -0.08 30.17 8.02
CA SER A 29 0.44 28.98 8.65
C SER A 29 1.68 28.50 7.89
N ARG A 30 2.80 29.12 8.21
CA ARG A 30 4.18 28.62 7.97
C ARG A 30 4.78 28.67 6.56
N SER A 31 4.04 28.73 5.43
CA SER A 31 4.67 28.49 4.12
C SER A 31 4.34 29.47 3.00
N GLY A 32 3.45 30.43 3.18
CA GLY A 32 3.11 31.39 2.12
C GLY A 32 2.44 30.78 0.90
N GLN A 33 1.50 29.85 1.08
CA GLN A 33 0.78 29.10 0.03
C GLN A 33 -0.20 29.95 -0.80
N GLY A 34 -0.26 31.27 -0.64
CA GLY A 34 -1.21 32.13 -1.33
C GLY A 34 -1.15 32.15 -2.87
N ASN A 35 -0.19 31.45 -3.46
CA ASN A 35 -0.14 31.12 -4.88
C ASN A 35 -0.81 29.78 -5.24
N TYR A 36 -1.21 29.01 -4.23
CA TYR A 36 -1.81 27.67 -4.38
C TYR A 36 -3.30 27.69 -4.01
N ASP A 37 -3.66 28.12 -2.82
CA ASP A 37 -4.97 27.94 -2.19
C ASP A 37 -5.69 29.25 -1.79
N LEU A 38 -5.38 30.37 -2.43
CA LEU A 38 -6.03 31.65 -2.12
C LEU A 38 -7.38 31.81 -2.81
N VAL A 39 -8.45 31.87 -2.03
CA VAL A 39 -9.82 32.11 -2.52
C VAL A 39 -10.55 33.15 -1.68
N VAL A 40 -11.40 33.96 -2.31
CA VAL A 40 -12.26 34.94 -1.63
C VAL A 40 -13.65 34.96 -2.27
N ILE A 41 -14.68 35.08 -1.43
CA ILE A 41 -16.07 35.24 -1.87
C ILE A 41 -16.83 36.17 -0.94
N SER A 42 -17.73 36.99 -1.49
CA SER A 42 -18.73 37.73 -0.74
C SER A 42 -20.06 36.97 -0.75
N ARG A 43 -20.77 36.96 0.38
CA ARG A 43 -22.16 36.52 0.41
C ARG A 43 -23.00 37.46 -0.49
N PRO A 44 -24.10 36.98 -1.13
CA PRO A 44 -24.87 37.76 -2.07
C PRO A 44 -25.41 39.09 -1.53
N ASP A 45 -25.71 39.17 -0.21
CA ASP A 45 -26.15 40.40 0.46
C ASP A 45 -25.02 41.39 0.79
N GLY A 46 -23.76 40.97 0.60
CA GLY A 46 -22.59 41.82 0.87
C GLY A 46 -22.19 41.95 2.35
N GLU A 47 -22.90 41.26 3.27
CA GLU A 47 -22.69 41.41 4.72
C GLU A 47 -21.65 40.42 5.28
N GLU A 48 -21.20 39.44 4.49
CA GLU A 48 -20.17 38.49 4.85
C GLU A 48 -19.13 38.37 3.71
N CYS A 49 -17.86 38.36 4.08
CA CYS A 49 -16.77 38.02 3.18
C CYS A 49 -16.01 36.82 3.75
N ILE A 50 -15.81 35.79 2.93
CA ILE A 50 -15.02 34.62 3.33
C ILE A 50 -13.75 34.61 2.51
N ILE A 51 -12.62 34.42 3.20
CA ILE A 51 -11.33 34.17 2.60
C ILE A 51 -10.87 32.78 3.01
N GLY A 52 -10.32 32.03 2.04
CA GLY A 52 -9.76 30.70 2.23
C GLY A 52 -8.31 30.67 1.83
N GLY A 53 -7.62 29.80 2.44
CA GLY A 53 -6.30 29.27 2.24
C GLY A 53 -6.34 27.89 2.84
N ILE A 54 -5.36 27.53 3.68
CA ILE A 54 -5.40 26.26 4.44
C ILE A 54 -6.70 26.14 5.23
N ASP A 55 -7.10 27.22 5.92
CA ASP A 55 -8.38 27.32 6.65
C ASP A 55 -9.24 28.46 6.11
N LEU A 56 -10.51 28.50 6.51
CA LEU A 56 -11.47 29.54 6.17
C LEU A 56 -11.62 30.56 7.29
N TRP A 57 -11.66 31.81 6.89
CA TRP A 57 -11.93 32.97 7.74
C TRP A 57 -13.12 33.74 7.20
N SER A 58 -14.06 34.11 8.07
CA SER A 58 -15.25 34.89 7.74
C SER A 58 -15.17 36.27 8.38
N TRP A 59 -15.29 37.33 7.58
CA TRP A 59 -15.54 38.67 8.04
C TRP A 59 -17.05 38.94 7.98
N VAL A 60 -17.62 39.39 9.09
CA VAL A 60 -19.04 39.72 9.19
C VAL A 60 -19.19 41.20 9.49
N HIS A 61 -19.91 41.92 8.64
CA HIS A 61 -20.25 43.32 8.84
C HIS A 61 -21.11 43.50 10.09
N THR A 62 -20.85 44.56 10.88
CA THR A 62 -21.65 44.90 12.05
C THR A 62 -23.06 45.27 11.63
N PRO A 63 -24.10 44.58 12.09
CA PRO A 63 -25.49 44.85 11.68
C PRO A 63 -25.87 46.30 11.89
N ASN A 64 -26.53 46.88 10.89
CA ASN A 64 -26.96 48.30 10.86
C ASN A 64 -25.87 49.37 10.98
N SER A 65 -24.59 49.02 10.80
CA SER A 65 -23.56 50.01 10.72
C SER A 65 -23.56 50.69 9.34
N ALA A 66 -23.45 51.98 9.31
CA ALA A 66 -23.26 52.75 8.09
C ALA A 66 -21.78 52.78 7.63
N ASP A 67 -20.89 52.34 8.48
CA ASP A 67 -19.44 52.26 8.20
C ASP A 67 -19.10 50.96 7.48
N PRO A 68 -18.61 51.00 6.24
CA PRO A 68 -18.25 49.81 5.45
C PRO A 68 -17.13 48.97 6.05
N GLU A 69 -16.29 49.52 6.92
CA GLU A 69 -15.18 48.85 7.57
C GLU A 69 -15.56 48.20 8.90
N ASN A 70 -16.75 48.52 9.42
CA ASN A 70 -17.17 48.08 10.72
C ASN A 70 -17.65 46.62 10.68
N GLY A 71 -16.78 45.70 11.00
CA GLY A 71 -17.05 44.25 11.04
C GLY A 71 -15.98 43.53 11.84
N GLN A 72 -16.17 42.20 11.96
CA GLN A 72 -15.27 41.36 12.72
C GLN A 72 -14.89 40.08 11.94
N TRP A 73 -13.64 39.66 12.09
CA TRP A 73 -13.12 38.41 11.56
C TRP A 73 -13.28 37.25 12.55
N TYR A 74 -13.68 36.11 12.03
CA TYR A 74 -13.82 34.84 12.75
C TYR A 74 -13.09 33.75 11.99
N ALA A 75 -12.29 32.92 12.68
CA ALA A 75 -11.86 31.63 12.14
C ALA A 75 -13.10 30.72 12.13
N VAL A 76 -13.46 30.21 10.95
CA VAL A 76 -14.69 29.40 10.79
C VAL A 76 -14.39 27.96 10.45
N SER A 77 -13.13 27.61 10.20
CA SER A 77 -12.71 26.22 10.02
C SER A 77 -11.41 25.90 10.76
N ALA A 78 -11.14 24.61 10.92
CA ALA A 78 -9.90 24.08 11.46
C ALA A 78 -9.61 22.70 10.85
N TRP A 79 -8.59 22.57 10.03
CA TRP A 79 -8.23 21.32 9.36
C TRP A 79 -7.60 20.28 10.30
N TYR A 80 -6.98 20.71 11.39
CA TYR A 80 -6.21 19.89 12.34
C TYR A 80 -7.04 19.25 13.47
N VAL A 81 -8.37 19.42 13.46
CA VAL A 81 -9.28 18.81 14.44
C VAL A 81 -9.84 17.49 13.90
N ASP A 82 -10.45 16.70 14.78
CA ASP A 82 -11.12 15.45 14.38
C ASP A 82 -12.18 15.70 13.29
N PRO A 83 -12.23 14.92 12.21
CA PRO A 83 -13.20 15.08 11.13
C PRO A 83 -14.69 15.01 11.55
N SER A 84 -15.00 14.46 12.73
CA SER A 84 -16.35 14.44 13.28
C SER A 84 -16.79 15.77 13.90
N VAL A 85 -15.86 16.69 14.14
CA VAL A 85 -16.16 17.99 14.77
C VAL A 85 -16.71 18.96 13.72
N PRO A 86 -17.81 19.67 13.98
CA PRO A 86 -18.47 20.52 12.97
C PRO A 86 -17.63 21.66 12.37
N ILE A 87 -16.55 22.08 13.01
CA ILE A 87 -15.61 23.08 12.49
C ILE A 87 -14.60 22.46 11.52
N TYR A 88 -14.52 21.13 11.44
CA TYR A 88 -13.56 20.47 10.55
C TYR A 88 -13.85 20.75 9.08
N ILE A 89 -12.82 21.08 8.34
CA ILE A 89 -12.77 21.12 6.88
C ILE A 89 -11.40 20.60 6.46
N HIS A 90 -11.33 19.90 5.33
CA HIS A 90 -10.02 19.54 4.76
C HIS A 90 -9.22 20.81 4.43
N ALA A 91 -7.91 20.73 4.54
CA ALA A 91 -7.02 21.85 4.20
C ALA A 91 -7.13 22.27 2.72
N ASP A 92 -6.52 23.40 2.42
CA ASP A 92 -6.23 23.89 1.08
C ASP A 92 -7.49 24.15 0.24
N ASN A 93 -8.12 25.31 0.51
CA ASN A 93 -9.40 25.67 -0.07
C ASN A 93 -9.22 26.44 -1.39
N HIS A 94 -9.71 25.84 -2.50
CA HIS A 94 -9.51 26.35 -3.86
C HIS A 94 -10.75 27.05 -4.44
N ARG A 95 -11.95 26.66 -4.00
CA ARG A 95 -13.18 27.20 -4.55
C ARG A 95 -14.27 27.35 -3.51
N LEU A 96 -14.91 28.52 -3.52
CA LEU A 96 -16.09 28.80 -2.71
C LEU A 96 -17.24 29.16 -3.64
N LEU A 97 -18.46 28.66 -3.31
CA LEU A 97 -19.67 28.94 -4.08
C LEU A 97 -20.88 29.04 -3.16
N TRP A 98 -21.53 30.20 -3.13
CA TRP A 98 -22.82 30.35 -2.48
C TRP A 98 -23.93 29.72 -3.35
N LYS A 99 -24.61 28.71 -2.83
CA LYS A 99 -25.82 28.15 -3.42
C LYS A 99 -27.03 29.06 -3.13
N ASN A 100 -27.06 29.67 -1.95
CA ASN A 100 -28.00 30.66 -1.47
C ASN A 100 -27.36 31.35 -0.24
N ASP A 101 -28.08 32.30 0.41
CA ASP A 101 -27.58 33.08 1.55
C ASP A 101 -27.21 32.24 2.79
N TYR A 102 -27.58 30.97 2.83
CA TYR A 102 -27.37 30.07 3.97
C TYR A 102 -26.52 28.83 3.65
N THR A 103 -26.19 28.60 2.38
CA THR A 103 -25.48 27.38 1.95
C THR A 103 -24.27 27.73 1.12
N LEU A 104 -23.10 27.47 1.67
CA LEU A 104 -21.82 27.60 0.99
C LEU A 104 -21.27 26.24 0.64
N LEU A 105 -20.89 26.03 -0.62
CA LEU A 105 -20.10 24.89 -1.08
C LEU A 105 -18.64 25.28 -1.06
N VAL A 106 -17.81 24.38 -0.54
CA VAL A 106 -16.36 24.56 -0.41
C VAL A 106 -15.66 23.40 -1.10
N GLY A 107 -14.87 23.72 -2.12
CA GLY A 107 -13.98 22.77 -2.80
C GLY A 107 -12.56 22.90 -2.26
N ASN A 108 -11.98 21.81 -1.81
CA ASN A 108 -10.64 21.69 -1.24
C ASN A 108 -10.01 20.36 -1.66
N ASP A 109 -8.79 20.06 -1.21
CA ASP A 109 -8.05 18.85 -1.57
C ASP A 109 -8.68 17.55 -1.03
N GLY A 110 -9.57 17.64 -0.05
CA GLY A 110 -10.42 16.53 0.41
C GLY A 110 -11.73 16.36 -0.37
N GLY A 111 -12.02 17.23 -1.35
CA GLY A 111 -13.23 17.18 -2.18
C GLY A 111 -14.18 18.35 -1.95
N VAL A 112 -15.47 18.08 -1.75
CA VAL A 112 -16.50 19.12 -1.58
C VAL A 112 -17.20 18.99 -0.24
N GLN A 113 -17.20 20.05 0.54
CA GLN A 113 -17.90 20.16 1.81
C GLN A 113 -18.96 21.26 1.76
N VAL A 114 -19.93 21.19 2.68
CA VAL A 114 -21.05 22.11 2.73
C VAL A 114 -21.10 22.79 4.09
N ARG A 115 -21.07 24.13 4.09
CA ARG A 115 -21.44 24.92 5.26
C ARG A 115 -22.91 25.33 5.17
N THR A 116 -23.67 25.06 6.22
CA THR A 116 -25.05 25.53 6.36
C THR A 116 -25.17 26.45 7.59
N GLY A 117 -25.89 27.56 7.45
CA GLY A 117 -26.14 28.48 8.55
C GLY A 117 -25.88 29.94 8.21
N GLY A 118 -26.10 30.82 9.21
CA GLY A 118 -25.91 32.28 9.06
C GLY A 118 -24.43 32.69 8.99
N SER A 119 -24.21 34.01 8.89
CA SER A 119 -22.88 34.62 8.86
C SER A 119 -22.02 34.20 10.05
N GLY A 120 -20.72 33.95 9.78
CA GLY A 120 -19.75 33.59 10.81
C GLY A 120 -19.99 32.22 11.47
N THR A 121 -20.86 31.36 10.91
CA THR A 121 -21.05 30.01 11.42
C THR A 121 -19.90 29.10 11.02
N ASN A 122 -19.53 28.18 11.92
CA ASN A 122 -18.46 27.22 11.79
C ASN A 122 -18.98 25.79 11.71
N GLN A 123 -20.16 25.58 11.12
CA GLN A 123 -20.77 24.26 10.99
C GLN A 123 -20.68 23.76 9.56
N PHE A 124 -19.74 22.85 9.34
CA PHE A 124 -19.59 22.13 8.10
C PHE A 124 -20.23 20.76 8.25
N GLY A 125 -20.96 20.35 7.23
CA GLY A 125 -21.50 19.00 7.13
C GLY A 125 -20.44 18.02 6.63
N SER A 126 -20.84 16.76 6.57
CA SER A 126 -20.02 15.71 5.96
C SER A 126 -19.66 16.08 4.52
N VAL A 127 -18.50 15.59 4.07
CA VAL A 127 -18.13 15.64 2.64
C VAL A 127 -19.22 15.04 1.77
N ILE A 128 -19.50 15.67 0.64
CA ILE A 128 -20.52 15.22 -0.31
C ILE A 128 -19.90 14.49 -1.51
N ASN A 129 -18.83 13.76 -1.26
CA ASN A 129 -18.00 13.10 -2.27
C ASN A 129 -18.54 11.75 -2.74
N LYS A 130 -19.65 11.25 -2.22
CA LYS A 130 -20.19 9.94 -2.58
C LYS A 130 -20.43 9.81 -4.09
N GLY A 131 -19.72 8.88 -4.71
CA GLY A 131 -19.72 8.69 -6.16
C GLY A 131 -18.86 9.69 -6.95
N TYR A 132 -18.13 10.55 -6.26
CA TYR A 132 -17.15 11.47 -6.83
C TYR A 132 -15.76 10.86 -6.70
N ASN A 133 -15.40 9.99 -7.63
CA ASN A 133 -14.15 9.23 -7.60
C ASN A 133 -13.05 10.04 -8.28
N VAL A 134 -12.36 10.88 -7.52
CA VAL A 134 -11.29 11.76 -8.02
C VAL A 134 -10.02 11.70 -7.19
N THR A 135 -9.89 10.70 -6.32
CA THR A 135 -8.70 10.53 -5.50
C THR A 135 -7.47 10.34 -6.38
N GLN A 136 -6.41 11.07 -6.03
CA GLN A 136 -5.14 11.10 -6.73
C GLN A 136 -4.16 10.18 -6.00
N PHE A 137 -4.00 8.96 -6.50
CA PHE A 137 -3.11 7.97 -5.91
C PHE A 137 -1.72 8.02 -6.55
N TYR A 138 -0.68 7.87 -5.72
CA TYR A 138 0.72 7.77 -6.13
C TYR A 138 1.18 6.33 -6.33
N SER A 139 0.73 5.42 -5.48
CA SER A 139 1.15 4.02 -5.46
C SER A 139 0.07 3.16 -4.81
N MET A 140 0.15 1.85 -5.00
CA MET A 140 -0.78 0.91 -4.42
C MET A 140 -0.13 -0.45 -4.17
N ALA A 141 -0.74 -1.23 -3.28
CA ALA A 141 -0.47 -2.66 -3.12
C ALA A 141 -1.78 -3.43 -2.91
N PHE A 142 -1.72 -4.74 -3.10
CA PHE A 142 -2.89 -5.62 -2.97
C PHE A 142 -2.57 -6.87 -2.16
N GLY A 143 -3.56 -7.37 -1.45
CA GLY A 143 -3.47 -8.63 -0.70
C GLY A 143 -3.98 -9.83 -1.51
N GLY A 144 -3.55 -11.03 -1.11
CA GLY A 144 -4.01 -12.28 -1.71
C GLY A 144 -5.52 -12.51 -1.60
N ASN A 145 -6.20 -11.87 -0.66
CA ASN A 145 -7.66 -11.91 -0.53
C ASN A 145 -8.38 -10.85 -1.38
N GLY A 146 -7.66 -10.03 -2.14
CA GLY A 146 -8.20 -8.93 -2.94
C GLY A 146 -8.40 -7.61 -2.16
N SER A 147 -7.87 -7.48 -0.95
CA SER A 147 -7.72 -6.18 -0.28
C SER A 147 -6.76 -5.28 -1.06
N VAL A 148 -6.93 -3.98 -0.91
CA VAL A 148 -6.13 -2.97 -1.60
C VAL A 148 -5.75 -1.87 -0.63
N ILE A 149 -4.50 -1.42 -0.70
CA ILE A 149 -4.02 -0.21 -0.04
C ILE A 149 -3.44 0.74 -1.09
N ALA A 150 -3.63 2.04 -0.94
CA ALA A 150 -3.11 3.01 -1.89
C ALA A 150 -2.78 4.33 -1.19
N GLY A 151 -1.62 4.89 -1.49
CA GLY A 151 -1.17 6.18 -1.00
C GLY A 151 -1.71 7.31 -1.86
N ALA A 152 -2.38 8.29 -1.24
CA ALA A 152 -3.04 9.40 -1.92
C ALA A 152 -2.42 10.74 -1.57
N GLN A 153 -2.31 11.62 -2.55
CA GLN A 153 -1.93 13.00 -2.32
C GLN A 153 -2.96 13.67 -1.40
N ASP A 154 -2.49 14.36 -0.36
CA ASP A 154 -3.27 15.14 0.62
C ASP A 154 -4.39 14.36 1.37
N ASN A 155 -4.60 13.09 1.05
CA ASN A 155 -5.68 12.27 1.58
C ASN A 155 -5.19 10.98 2.25
N GLY A 156 -3.95 10.96 2.68
CA GLY A 156 -3.37 9.85 3.46
C GLY A 156 -3.23 8.55 2.67
N THR A 157 -3.04 7.48 3.40
CA THR A 157 -3.06 6.13 2.83
C THR A 157 -4.42 5.50 3.08
N GLN A 158 -5.03 4.99 2.01
CA GLN A 158 -6.38 4.48 1.96
C GLN A 158 -6.36 2.95 1.86
N TYR A 159 -7.06 2.25 2.74
CA TYR A 159 -7.15 0.79 2.75
C TYR A 159 -8.58 0.32 2.52
N LYS A 160 -8.74 -0.70 1.70
CA LYS A 160 -9.99 -1.43 1.50
C LYS A 160 -9.75 -2.90 1.79
N ASP A 161 -10.37 -3.41 2.83
CA ASP A 161 -10.44 -4.87 3.00
C ASP A 161 -11.42 -5.50 1.99
N ASN A 162 -11.35 -6.79 1.79
CA ASN A 162 -12.22 -7.50 0.86
C ASN A 162 -13.39 -8.24 1.55
N SER A 163 -13.72 -7.91 2.78
CA SER A 163 -14.89 -8.47 3.50
C SER A 163 -16.20 -8.15 2.78
N LEU A 164 -16.24 -7.00 2.09
CA LEU A 164 -17.35 -6.58 1.22
C LEU A 164 -16.81 -6.30 -0.19
N PRO A 165 -16.66 -7.33 -1.05
CA PRO A 165 -16.00 -7.17 -2.35
C PRO A 165 -16.72 -6.22 -3.31
N TRP A 166 -18.03 -5.97 -3.10
CA TRP A 166 -18.81 -4.98 -3.86
C TRP A 166 -18.70 -3.55 -3.32
N SER A 167 -18.20 -3.36 -2.10
CA SER A 167 -17.94 -2.02 -1.57
C SER A 167 -16.77 -1.38 -2.33
N LYS A 168 -16.93 -0.11 -2.67
CA LYS A 168 -15.88 0.73 -3.27
C LYS A 168 -15.35 1.76 -2.28
N GLU A 169 -15.70 1.62 -1.00
CA GLU A 169 -15.30 2.54 0.05
C GLU A 169 -13.95 2.11 0.62
N PHE A 170 -13.03 3.05 0.70
CA PHE A 170 -11.74 2.93 1.37
C PHE A 170 -11.81 3.62 2.73
N ALA A 171 -11.03 3.14 3.67
CA ALA A 171 -10.81 3.76 4.97
C ALA A 171 -9.40 4.35 5.03
N GLU A 172 -9.27 5.57 5.53
CA GLU A 172 -7.95 6.16 5.80
C GLU A 172 -7.29 5.45 6.98
N VAL A 173 -6.06 4.95 6.77
CA VAL A 173 -5.28 4.24 7.78
C VAL A 173 -3.99 4.97 8.18
N SER A 174 -3.62 6.00 7.44
CA SER A 174 -2.50 6.90 7.74
C SER A 174 -2.77 8.25 7.13
N GLY A 175 -2.60 9.34 7.87
CA GLY A 175 -2.84 10.71 7.39
C GLY A 175 -1.63 11.31 6.67
N GLY A 176 -1.79 12.55 6.17
CA GLY A 176 -0.78 13.31 5.42
C GLY A 176 -0.78 12.96 3.93
N ASP A 177 0.35 13.11 3.25
CA ASP A 177 0.53 12.54 1.91
C ASP A 177 0.89 11.07 2.03
N GLY A 178 0.01 10.20 1.56
CA GLY A 178 0.33 8.78 1.42
C GLY A 178 1.16 8.54 0.16
N PHE A 179 2.28 7.83 0.32
CA PHE A 179 3.16 7.46 -0.81
C PHE A 179 3.17 5.94 -1.00
N GLU A 180 4.35 5.36 -1.16
CA GLU A 180 4.50 3.92 -1.33
C GLU A 180 3.90 3.16 -0.14
N CYS A 181 3.26 2.07 -0.43
CA CYS A 181 2.66 1.17 0.54
C CYS A 181 2.77 -0.28 0.08
N GLU A 182 2.80 -1.21 1.04
CA GLU A 182 2.94 -2.64 0.76
C GLU A 182 1.98 -3.44 1.62
N ILE A 183 1.35 -4.47 1.06
CA ILE A 183 0.58 -5.48 1.80
C ILE A 183 1.39 -6.77 1.86
N SER A 184 1.44 -7.39 3.05
CA SER A 184 2.06 -8.69 3.23
C SER A 184 1.43 -9.75 2.31
N TYR A 185 2.27 -10.53 1.67
CA TYR A 185 1.87 -11.66 0.84
C TYR A 185 1.23 -12.79 1.65
N LEU A 186 1.58 -12.85 2.93
CA LEU A 186 1.16 -13.91 3.85
C LEU A 186 -0.09 -13.55 4.66
N ASN A 187 -0.28 -12.26 4.94
CA ASN A 187 -1.40 -11.76 5.74
C ASN A 187 -1.94 -10.47 5.15
N SER A 188 -3.05 -10.54 4.43
CA SER A 188 -3.67 -9.39 3.76
C SER A 188 -4.16 -8.28 4.70
N ASN A 189 -4.19 -8.51 6.02
CA ASN A 189 -4.47 -7.46 7.02
C ASN A 189 -3.19 -6.77 7.52
N ALA A 190 -2.03 -7.24 7.09
CA ALA A 190 -0.75 -6.65 7.47
C ALA A 190 -0.17 -5.82 6.31
N PHE A 191 0.20 -4.59 6.61
CA PHE A 191 0.72 -3.66 5.61
C PHE A 191 1.71 -2.66 6.19
N VAL A 192 2.46 -2.04 5.30
CA VAL A 192 3.38 -0.94 5.57
C VAL A 192 2.92 0.28 4.79
N THR A 193 2.98 1.44 5.42
CA THR A 193 2.65 2.73 4.82
C THR A 193 3.81 3.70 4.96
N THR A 194 3.97 4.58 4.00
CA THR A 194 4.93 5.69 4.08
C THR A 194 4.21 7.03 3.97
N VAL A 195 4.77 8.02 4.65
CA VAL A 195 4.46 9.44 4.46
C VAL A 195 5.77 10.19 4.21
N TYR A 196 5.67 11.49 3.93
CA TYR A 196 6.83 12.31 3.56
C TYR A 196 8.04 12.16 4.49
N ASN A 197 9.23 12.41 3.92
CA ASN A 197 10.52 12.45 4.62
C ASN A 197 10.94 11.13 5.30
N GLY A 198 10.59 9.98 4.68
CA GLY A 198 11.03 8.66 5.13
C GLY A 198 10.32 8.12 6.36
N SER A 199 9.18 8.69 6.73
CA SER A 199 8.36 8.16 7.83
C SER A 199 7.67 6.87 7.41
N ILE A 200 7.79 5.81 8.22
CA ILE A 200 7.26 4.47 7.96
C ILE A 200 6.38 4.06 9.13
N SER A 201 5.23 3.47 8.81
CA SER A 201 4.35 2.83 9.79
C SER A 201 3.92 1.44 9.30
N ARG A 202 3.57 0.54 10.22
CA ARG A 202 3.08 -0.80 9.91
C ARG A 202 1.86 -1.15 10.75
N SER A 203 0.97 -1.96 10.21
CA SER A 203 -0.20 -2.52 10.88
C SER A 203 -0.28 -4.02 10.60
N SER A 204 -0.82 -4.81 11.53
CA SER A 204 -1.09 -6.25 11.36
C SER A 204 -2.56 -6.62 11.48
N ASP A 205 -3.45 -5.63 11.62
CA ASP A 205 -4.86 -5.80 11.96
C ASP A 205 -5.81 -4.94 11.08
N GLY A 206 -5.42 -4.72 9.84
CA GLY A 206 -6.23 -3.96 8.87
C GLY A 206 -6.30 -2.47 9.18
N GLY A 207 -5.31 -1.91 9.88
CA GLY A 207 -5.28 -0.49 10.22
C GLY A 207 -5.98 -0.12 11.52
N THR A 208 -6.51 -1.10 12.28
CA THR A 208 -7.11 -0.84 13.58
C THR A 208 -6.07 -0.28 14.56
N THR A 209 -4.85 -0.80 14.50
CA THR A 209 -3.68 -0.26 15.19
C THR A 209 -2.54 0.00 14.22
N SER A 210 -1.72 1.01 14.51
CA SER A 210 -0.54 1.37 13.73
C SER A 210 0.67 1.49 14.64
N GLN A 211 1.81 0.95 14.18
CA GLN A 211 3.12 1.06 14.83
C GLN A 211 4.05 1.90 13.95
N SER A 212 4.56 3.00 14.50
CA SER A 212 5.65 3.72 13.84
C SER A 212 6.92 2.88 13.85
N VAL A 213 7.57 2.78 12.71
CA VAL A 213 8.86 2.09 12.54
C VAL A 213 9.95 3.16 12.52
N PRO A 214 10.95 3.05 13.43
CA PRO A 214 12.10 3.96 13.37
C PRO A 214 12.81 3.86 12.03
N ALA A 215 12.83 4.96 11.29
CA ALA A 215 13.55 5.04 10.01
C ALA A 215 15.05 4.83 10.20
N PRO A 216 15.79 4.34 9.20
CA PRO A 216 17.24 4.12 9.29
C PRO A 216 18.03 5.44 9.24
N CYS A 217 17.82 6.31 10.22
CA CYS A 217 18.50 7.60 10.31
C CYS A 217 19.87 7.48 10.98
N THR A 218 20.87 8.12 10.41
CA THR A 218 22.21 8.19 11.00
C THR A 218 22.30 9.41 11.91
N GLY A 219 22.00 9.26 13.20
CA GLY A 219 22.43 10.26 14.20
C GLY A 219 21.41 10.69 15.23
N ILE A 220 20.14 10.91 14.94
CA ILE A 220 19.17 11.39 15.93
C ILE A 220 17.86 10.60 15.78
N VAL A 221 17.45 9.94 16.86
CA VAL A 221 16.18 9.23 16.93
C VAL A 221 15.03 10.26 16.81
N GLY A 222 14.20 10.09 15.78
CA GLY A 222 12.99 10.91 15.57
C GLY A 222 13.14 12.05 14.55
N GLU A 223 14.25 12.18 13.84
CA GLU A 223 14.36 13.08 12.68
C GLU A 223 13.92 12.37 11.39
N ASN A 224 13.16 13.08 10.58
CA ASN A 224 12.85 12.69 9.21
C ASN A 224 14.14 12.78 8.39
N CYS A 225 14.59 11.67 7.83
CA CYS A 225 15.88 11.57 7.17
C CYS A 225 15.81 10.94 5.78
N GLY A 226 14.62 10.80 5.23
CA GLY A 226 14.39 10.29 3.89
C GLY A 226 13.92 11.37 2.94
N PRO A 227 13.88 11.08 1.63
CA PRO A 227 13.33 11.98 0.62
C PRO A 227 11.84 12.23 0.88
N PHE A 228 11.30 13.30 0.26
CA PHE A 228 9.87 13.62 0.36
C PHE A 228 9.01 12.43 -0.08
N TYR A 229 9.27 11.88 -1.26
CA TYR A 229 8.70 10.61 -1.72
C TYR A 229 9.67 9.48 -1.34
N ASN A 230 9.24 8.54 -0.50
CA ASN A 230 10.07 7.45 -0.02
C ASN A 230 9.67 6.13 -0.68
N ALA A 231 10.50 5.65 -1.58
CA ALA A 231 10.35 4.34 -2.19
C ALA A 231 10.59 3.22 -1.17
N ILE A 232 9.80 2.17 -1.26
CA ILE A 232 9.93 0.93 -0.49
C ILE A 232 9.70 -0.29 -1.38
N ALA A 233 10.13 -1.46 -0.94
CA ALA A 233 9.70 -2.75 -1.50
C ALA A 233 9.69 -3.81 -0.40
N LEU A 234 8.72 -4.72 -0.48
CA LEU A 234 8.55 -5.86 0.40
C LEU A 234 8.58 -7.15 -0.41
N MET A 235 9.35 -8.14 0.04
CA MET A 235 9.32 -9.50 -0.49
C MET A 235 9.28 -10.50 0.67
N GLU A 236 8.42 -11.49 0.56
CA GLU A 236 8.25 -12.54 1.57
C GLU A 236 8.37 -13.92 0.93
N ASN A 237 9.09 -14.81 1.63
CA ASN A 237 9.19 -16.22 1.29
C ASN A 237 8.62 -17.05 2.44
N PRO A 238 7.52 -17.78 2.25
CA PRO A 238 6.92 -18.61 3.29
C PRO A 238 7.67 -19.93 3.54
N GLU A 239 8.58 -20.33 2.63
CA GLU A 239 9.24 -21.64 2.64
C GLU A 239 10.73 -21.55 2.26
N ASP A 240 11.49 -20.69 2.95
CA ASP A 240 12.94 -20.63 2.75
C ASP A 240 13.64 -21.85 3.36
N LEU A 241 13.78 -22.90 2.57
CA LEU A 241 14.43 -24.15 2.99
C LEU A 241 15.94 -23.98 3.29
N ASN A 242 16.55 -22.88 2.84
CA ASN A 242 17.94 -22.56 3.08
C ASN A 242 18.16 -21.61 4.27
N THR A 243 17.08 -21.35 5.00
CA THR A 243 17.13 -20.39 6.12
C THR A 243 18.20 -20.74 7.14
N LYS A 244 18.89 -19.69 7.62
CA LYS A 244 19.77 -19.75 8.78
C LYS A 244 19.13 -19.15 10.02
N ASP A 245 17.92 -18.63 9.88
CA ASP A 245 17.16 -18.14 11.02
C ASP A 245 16.49 -19.30 11.78
N SER A 246 16.25 -19.13 13.06
CA SER A 246 15.74 -20.20 13.91
C SER A 246 14.88 -19.68 15.05
N VAL A 247 14.01 -20.55 15.52
CA VAL A 247 13.14 -20.33 16.69
C VAL A 247 13.47 -21.38 17.73
N GLU A 248 13.48 -20.98 18.99
CA GLU A 248 13.58 -21.93 20.12
C GLU A 248 12.18 -22.42 20.49
N TYR A 249 12.02 -23.73 20.49
CA TYR A 249 10.82 -24.42 20.98
C TYR A 249 11.10 -25.00 22.36
N VAL A 250 10.27 -24.67 23.34
CA VAL A 250 10.31 -25.20 24.69
C VAL A 250 8.99 -25.95 24.95
N PRO A 251 9.00 -27.29 25.18
CA PRO A 251 7.80 -28.05 25.46
C PRO A 251 7.19 -27.67 26.82
N ASN A 252 5.87 -27.75 26.93
CA ASN A 252 5.13 -27.61 28.19
C ASN A 252 4.80 -28.95 28.88
N GLU A 253 5.08 -30.04 28.20
CA GLU A 253 4.95 -31.44 28.66
C GLU A 253 5.96 -32.29 27.90
N ASP A 254 6.26 -33.50 28.43
CA ASP A 254 7.15 -34.43 27.74
C ASP A 254 6.62 -34.79 26.34
N LYS A 255 7.53 -34.73 25.36
CA LYS A 255 7.26 -35.09 23.96
C LYS A 255 8.19 -36.21 23.54
N LEU A 256 7.65 -37.16 22.76
CA LEU A 256 8.38 -38.33 22.28
C LEU A 256 8.85 -38.13 20.83
N ILE A 257 9.92 -38.87 20.49
CA ILE A 257 10.32 -39.00 19.08
C ILE A 257 9.14 -39.50 18.23
N GLY A 258 8.91 -38.84 17.11
CA GLY A 258 7.77 -39.08 16.21
C GLY A 258 6.52 -38.25 16.49
N ASP A 259 6.46 -37.56 17.62
CA ASP A 259 5.38 -36.61 17.89
C ASP A 259 5.48 -35.41 16.93
N THR A 260 4.31 -34.93 16.51
CA THR A 260 4.21 -33.70 15.73
C THR A 260 3.98 -32.50 16.69
N ILE A 261 4.89 -31.58 16.71
CA ILE A 261 4.76 -30.32 17.44
C ILE A 261 4.40 -29.17 16.48
N THR A 262 3.82 -28.12 17.04
CA THR A 262 3.63 -26.84 16.36
C THR A 262 4.51 -25.79 17.03
N TYR A 263 5.35 -25.14 16.28
CA TYR A 263 6.10 -23.96 16.71
C TYR A 263 5.72 -22.77 15.83
N TYR A 264 6.15 -21.58 16.20
CA TYR A 264 5.68 -20.36 15.57
C TYR A 264 6.83 -19.55 14.99
N SER A 265 6.71 -19.18 13.72
CA SER A 265 7.64 -18.26 13.09
C SER A 265 7.71 -16.91 13.81
N LYS A 266 8.84 -16.24 13.75
CA LYS A 266 8.98 -14.86 14.21
C LYS A 266 8.14 -13.89 13.40
N SER A 267 7.85 -14.21 12.11
CA SER A 267 6.97 -13.44 11.26
C SER A 267 5.51 -13.84 11.51
N PHE A 268 4.71 -12.91 11.99
CA PHE A 268 3.28 -13.05 12.33
C PHE A 268 2.91 -14.15 13.34
N GLY A 269 3.87 -14.92 13.85
CA GLY A 269 3.57 -16.12 14.64
C GLY A 269 2.89 -17.20 13.79
N ILE A 270 3.27 -17.34 12.53
CA ILE A 270 2.73 -18.38 11.63
C ILE A 270 3.06 -19.76 12.19
N PRO A 271 2.07 -20.66 12.37
CA PRO A 271 2.29 -22.00 12.89
C PRO A 271 3.03 -22.88 11.88
N ILE A 272 4.09 -23.53 12.35
CA ILE A 272 4.90 -24.47 11.56
C ILE A 272 4.87 -25.84 12.25
N LYS A 273 4.54 -26.89 11.51
CA LYS A 273 4.55 -28.26 12.02
C LYS A 273 5.91 -28.92 11.86
N HIS A 274 6.35 -29.62 12.90
CA HIS A 274 7.59 -30.38 12.90
C HIS A 274 7.43 -31.73 13.57
N VAL A 275 7.96 -32.79 12.96
CA VAL A 275 8.00 -34.11 13.55
C VAL A 275 9.30 -34.28 14.31
N LEU A 276 9.22 -34.58 15.61
CA LEU A 276 10.37 -34.70 16.48
C LEU A 276 11.26 -35.91 16.10
N THR A 277 12.57 -35.63 16.06
CA THR A 277 13.61 -36.67 15.84
C THR A 277 14.29 -37.08 17.16
N GLN A 278 13.90 -36.48 18.27
CA GLN A 278 14.40 -36.74 19.61
C GLN A 278 13.30 -36.51 20.65
N ASN A 279 13.44 -37.11 21.85
CA ASN A 279 12.54 -36.83 22.95
C ASN A 279 12.88 -35.41 23.54
N LEU A 280 11.85 -34.75 24.04
CA LEU A 280 11.99 -33.50 24.79
C LEU A 280 11.29 -33.68 26.14
N ASN A 281 12.02 -33.42 27.24
CA ASN A 281 11.53 -33.64 28.60
C ASN A 281 11.27 -32.31 29.29
N VAL A 282 10.25 -32.29 30.14
CA VAL A 282 9.99 -31.22 31.11
C VAL A 282 10.42 -31.71 32.48
N TYR A 283 11.28 -30.98 33.15
CA TYR A 283 11.85 -31.37 34.42
C TYR A 283 11.02 -30.81 35.57
N ASP A 284 10.29 -31.72 36.27
CA ASP A 284 9.70 -31.44 37.58
C ASP A 284 10.62 -32.04 38.67
N THR A 285 11.10 -31.29 39.60
CA THR A 285 11.76 -31.64 40.85
C THR A 285 12.74 -32.82 40.78
N MET A 286 14.05 -32.57 40.81
CA MET A 286 15.05 -33.62 41.03
C MET A 286 15.35 -33.81 42.52
N ASN A 287 15.26 -35.05 43.01
CA ASN A 287 15.78 -35.48 44.31
C ASN A 287 17.29 -35.70 44.18
N ILE A 288 18.12 -34.90 44.84
CA ILE A 288 19.54 -35.21 44.90
C ILE A 288 19.76 -36.22 46.01
N VAL A 289 20.12 -37.44 45.64
CA VAL A 289 20.40 -38.56 46.57
C VAL A 289 21.64 -38.21 47.39
N GLY A 290 21.46 -38.01 48.72
CA GLY A 290 22.54 -37.84 49.67
C GLY A 290 22.44 -36.64 50.62
N THR A 291 21.47 -35.78 50.47
CA THR A 291 21.16 -34.72 51.43
C THR A 291 19.66 -34.54 51.56
N ASP A 292 19.12 -34.25 52.75
CA ASP A 292 17.70 -33.99 52.99
C ASP A 292 17.24 -32.62 52.38
N THR A 293 17.87 -32.19 51.32
CA THR A 293 17.58 -30.93 50.67
C THR A 293 16.93 -31.20 49.30
N PHE A 294 15.64 -30.86 49.14
CA PHE A 294 14.95 -30.88 47.86
C PHE A 294 15.35 -29.61 47.09
N VAL A 295 15.98 -29.78 45.93
CA VAL A 295 16.17 -28.71 44.97
C VAL A 295 15.12 -28.86 43.89
N THR A 296 14.18 -27.93 43.82
CA THR A 296 13.23 -27.86 42.69
C THR A 296 13.98 -27.29 41.50
N VAL A 297 14.22 -28.13 40.48
CA VAL A 297 14.70 -27.69 39.18
C VAL A 297 13.48 -27.64 38.27
N THR A 298 13.01 -26.45 37.96
CA THR A 298 12.02 -26.25 36.91
C THR A 298 12.78 -25.92 35.63
N GLY A 299 12.60 -26.72 34.61
CA GLY A 299 13.20 -26.53 33.28
C GLY A 299 12.60 -27.48 32.25
N ALA A 300 12.85 -27.19 31.02
CA ALA A 300 12.50 -28.06 29.92
C ALA A 300 13.63 -28.09 28.88
N ASP A 301 13.69 -29.16 28.12
CA ASP A 301 14.59 -29.23 26.97
C ASP A 301 14.22 -28.13 25.97
N THR A 302 15.23 -27.53 25.35
CA THR A 302 15.04 -26.52 24.30
C THR A 302 15.49 -27.10 22.98
N LEU A 303 14.63 -26.98 21.96
CA LEU A 303 14.93 -27.42 20.60
C LEU A 303 14.99 -26.19 19.68
N THR A 304 16.13 -26.00 19.03
CA THR A 304 16.30 -24.96 18.00
C THR A 304 15.77 -25.49 16.65
N LEU A 305 14.79 -24.81 16.10
CA LEU A 305 14.12 -25.18 14.84
C LEU A 305 14.28 -24.09 13.80
N PRO A 306 14.40 -24.40 12.50
CA PRO A 306 14.53 -23.41 11.45
C PRO A 306 13.25 -22.55 11.35
N ASP A 307 13.41 -21.25 11.19
CA ASP A 307 12.32 -20.35 10.84
C ASP A 307 12.26 -20.21 9.29
N TYR A 308 11.36 -20.94 8.67
CA TYR A 308 11.24 -20.96 7.20
C TYR A 308 10.55 -19.73 6.62
N VAL A 309 9.85 -18.93 7.44
CA VAL A 309 9.13 -17.76 6.96
C VAL A 309 10.04 -16.53 7.03
N GLN A 310 10.42 -16.03 5.88
CA GLN A 310 11.36 -14.93 5.75
C GLN A 310 10.76 -13.75 5.01
N SER A 311 11.18 -12.54 5.38
CA SER A 311 10.81 -11.31 4.68
C SER A 311 12.01 -10.40 4.50
N TYR A 312 11.98 -9.61 3.43
CA TYR A 312 12.90 -8.51 3.15
C TYR A 312 12.11 -7.25 2.92
N PHE A 313 12.51 -6.19 3.55
CA PHE A 313 11.95 -4.87 3.31
C PHE A 313 13.09 -3.90 3.02
N ILE A 314 12.98 -3.19 1.90
CA ILE A 314 14.00 -2.23 1.45
C ILE A 314 13.41 -0.82 1.54
N THR A 315 14.25 0.13 1.97
CA THR A 315 13.97 1.57 1.95
C THR A 315 15.26 2.37 1.80
N GLN A 316 15.15 3.67 1.75
CA GLN A 316 16.28 4.59 1.72
C GLN A 316 16.19 5.67 2.80
N ASN A 317 17.33 6.27 3.09
CA ASN A 317 17.41 7.61 3.66
C ASN A 317 18.11 8.55 2.66
N ASP A 318 18.45 9.77 3.05
CA ASP A 318 19.10 10.74 2.16
C ASP A 318 20.50 10.30 1.65
N ALA A 319 21.11 9.30 2.26
CA ALA A 319 22.49 8.91 1.99
C ALA A 319 22.68 7.46 1.54
N SER A 320 21.73 6.57 1.84
CA SER A 320 21.95 5.13 1.66
C SER A 320 20.65 4.35 1.51
N VAL A 321 20.76 3.17 0.92
CA VAL A 321 19.73 2.13 0.89
C VAL A 321 19.92 1.18 2.06
N TYR A 322 18.83 0.80 2.68
CA TYR A 322 18.79 -0.10 3.83
C TYR A 322 17.82 -1.26 3.59
N VAL A 323 18.15 -2.38 4.18
CA VAL A 323 17.29 -3.56 4.25
C VAL A 323 17.06 -3.96 5.69
N THR A 324 15.89 -4.52 5.97
CA THR A 324 15.59 -5.23 7.23
C THR A 324 14.86 -6.54 6.94
N ARG A 325 15.05 -7.53 7.78
CA ARG A 325 14.28 -8.79 7.79
C ARG A 325 13.18 -8.80 8.87
N ASP A 326 13.06 -7.71 9.64
CA ASP A 326 12.21 -7.66 10.82
C ASP A 326 10.91 -6.86 10.60
N MET A 327 10.65 -6.41 9.36
CA MET A 327 9.47 -5.56 9.10
C MET A 327 8.17 -6.24 9.52
N MET A 328 8.03 -7.55 9.28
CA MET A 328 6.86 -8.35 9.63
C MET A 328 6.96 -9.06 10.99
N ARG A 329 7.93 -8.68 11.82
CA ARG A 329 8.09 -9.16 13.20
C ARG A 329 7.59 -8.10 14.19
N TYR A 330 6.29 -8.10 14.46
CA TYR A 330 5.61 -7.04 15.22
C TYR A 330 6.01 -6.93 16.68
N THR A 331 6.72 -7.92 17.22
CA THR A 331 7.24 -7.94 18.60
C THR A 331 8.62 -7.32 18.74
N THR A 332 9.25 -6.94 17.64
CA THR A 332 10.61 -6.39 17.62
C THR A 332 10.67 -5.06 16.89
N VAL A 333 11.65 -4.22 17.24
CA VAL A 333 12.01 -3.05 16.44
C VAL A 333 12.91 -3.53 15.30
N PRO A 334 12.61 -3.18 14.03
CA PRO A 334 13.43 -3.58 12.90
C PRO A 334 14.90 -3.16 13.03
N GLU A 335 15.82 -4.10 12.80
CA GLU A 335 17.25 -3.81 12.65
C GLU A 335 17.53 -3.47 11.18
N TRP A 336 18.18 -2.33 10.94
CA TRP A 336 18.51 -1.87 9.60
C TRP A 336 19.95 -2.17 9.24
N TRP A 337 20.18 -2.71 8.05
CA TRP A 337 21.49 -2.98 7.47
C TRP A 337 21.68 -2.11 6.22
N ARG A 338 22.75 -1.34 6.20
CA ARG A 338 23.07 -0.46 5.10
C ARG A 338 23.71 -1.26 3.95
N ILE A 339 23.05 -1.32 2.80
CA ILE A 339 23.48 -2.19 1.70
C ILE A 339 24.05 -1.43 0.49
N TYR A 340 23.75 -0.13 0.36
CA TYR A 340 24.25 0.69 -0.74
C TYR A 340 24.33 2.17 -0.33
N ASN A 341 25.38 2.90 -0.79
CA ASN A 341 25.51 4.35 -0.62
C ASN A 341 24.99 5.05 -1.87
N LEU A 342 24.04 5.96 -1.68
CA LEU A 342 23.37 6.65 -2.79
C LEU A 342 24.28 7.65 -3.50
N SER A 343 24.18 7.70 -4.81
CA SER A 343 24.63 8.82 -5.64
C SER A 343 23.48 9.75 -6.05
N SER A 344 22.26 9.26 -6.00
CA SER A 344 21.00 9.96 -6.25
C SER A 344 19.89 9.21 -5.50
N SER A 345 18.85 9.90 -5.05
CA SER A 345 17.70 9.26 -4.43
C SER A 345 17.05 8.23 -5.36
N ILE A 346 16.55 7.17 -4.78
CA ILE A 346 15.83 6.10 -5.48
C ILE A 346 14.36 6.48 -5.60
N ARG A 347 13.80 6.24 -6.77
CA ARG A 347 12.37 6.45 -7.05
C ARG A 347 11.58 5.13 -7.04
N SER A 348 12.21 4.02 -7.43
CA SER A 348 11.59 2.70 -7.45
C SER A 348 12.56 1.63 -6.96
N PHE A 349 12.05 0.73 -6.15
CA PHE A 349 12.70 -0.52 -5.76
C PHE A 349 11.90 -1.69 -6.30
N GLU A 350 12.60 -2.74 -6.72
CA GLU A 350 12.00 -4.03 -7.05
C GLU A 350 12.89 -5.15 -6.51
N ILE A 351 12.28 -6.21 -5.96
CA ILE A 351 12.97 -7.40 -5.46
C ILE A 351 12.54 -8.59 -6.31
N SER A 352 13.51 -9.33 -6.89
CA SER A 352 13.18 -10.54 -7.64
C SER A 352 12.49 -11.59 -6.76
N HIS A 353 11.58 -12.35 -7.33
CA HIS A 353 10.76 -13.33 -6.60
C HIS A 353 11.57 -14.45 -5.95
N ASP A 354 12.79 -14.73 -6.48
CA ASP A 354 13.75 -15.65 -5.87
C ASP A 354 14.56 -15.02 -4.71
N MET A 355 14.31 -13.74 -4.38
CA MET A 355 14.95 -12.94 -3.33
C MET A 355 16.47 -12.77 -3.50
N ASN A 356 17.03 -13.09 -4.65
CA ASN A 356 18.48 -13.00 -4.88
C ASN A 356 18.91 -11.61 -5.34
N TYR A 357 18.02 -10.86 -6.00
CA TYR A 357 18.31 -9.57 -6.60
C TYR A 357 17.37 -8.49 -6.05
N ALA A 358 17.90 -7.30 -5.82
CA ALA A 358 17.10 -6.09 -5.68
C ALA A 358 17.59 -5.05 -6.70
N TRP A 359 16.64 -4.33 -7.26
CA TRP A 359 16.84 -3.30 -8.26
C TRP A 359 16.52 -1.94 -7.68
N CYS A 360 17.37 -0.96 -7.95
CA CYS A 360 17.23 0.41 -7.45
C CYS A 360 17.24 1.37 -8.64
N GLY A 361 16.09 1.92 -8.97
CA GLY A 361 15.90 2.92 -10.02
C GLY A 361 15.93 4.34 -9.45
N SER A 362 16.85 5.18 -9.91
CA SER A 362 17.08 6.49 -9.34
C SER A 362 16.48 7.63 -10.15
N TYR A 363 16.35 8.79 -9.51
CA TYR A 363 15.86 10.03 -10.15
C TYR A 363 16.77 10.53 -11.28
N ASN A 364 18.05 10.16 -11.28
CA ASN A 364 18.99 10.56 -12.34
C ASN A 364 19.13 9.51 -13.45
N GLY A 365 18.28 8.47 -13.45
CA GLY A 365 18.28 7.41 -14.47
C GLY A 365 19.26 6.27 -14.21
N SER A 366 20.03 6.29 -13.13
CA SER A 366 20.95 5.20 -12.79
C SER A 366 20.17 3.98 -12.30
N LEU A 367 20.46 2.82 -12.86
CA LEU A 367 19.97 1.52 -12.42
C LEU A 367 21.07 0.77 -11.68
N VAL A 368 20.82 0.44 -10.44
CA VAL A 368 21.72 -0.35 -9.59
C VAL A 368 21.10 -1.69 -9.30
N ARG A 369 21.86 -2.76 -9.46
CA ARG A 369 21.51 -4.12 -9.08
C ARG A 369 22.23 -4.49 -7.79
N ILE A 370 21.50 -5.00 -6.81
CA ILE A 370 22.01 -5.56 -5.56
C ILE A 370 21.81 -7.07 -5.62
N THR A 371 22.85 -7.85 -5.29
CA THR A 371 22.83 -9.31 -5.32
C THR A 371 23.15 -9.90 -3.97
N GLY A 372 22.73 -11.15 -3.73
CA GLY A 372 23.08 -11.90 -2.54
C GLY A 372 22.23 -11.61 -1.30
N LEU A 373 21.13 -10.84 -1.43
CA LEU A 373 20.21 -10.56 -0.33
C LEU A 373 19.65 -11.84 0.29
N GLY A 374 19.22 -12.81 -0.51
CA GLY A 374 18.67 -14.08 -0.06
C GLY A 374 19.65 -14.93 0.78
N ASN A 375 20.95 -14.63 0.71
CA ASN A 375 22.00 -15.34 1.45
C ASN A 375 22.48 -14.58 2.72
N ALA A 376 21.98 -13.39 2.98
CA ALA A 376 22.39 -12.55 4.09
C ALA A 376 21.36 -12.61 5.24
N TYR A 377 21.75 -13.15 6.40
CA TYR A 377 20.89 -13.36 7.56
C TYR A 377 21.32 -12.52 8.76
N SER A 378 22.38 -11.75 8.64
CA SER A 378 22.93 -10.95 9.72
C SER A 378 23.54 -9.66 9.21
N LYS A 379 23.70 -8.71 10.12
CA LYS A 379 24.36 -7.44 9.84
C LYS A 379 25.79 -7.62 9.31
N GLN A 380 26.50 -8.64 9.80
CA GLN A 380 27.86 -8.96 9.35
C GLN A 380 27.89 -9.33 7.86
N GLU A 381 26.84 -9.96 7.37
CA GLU A 381 26.74 -10.46 6.00
C GLU A 381 26.22 -9.42 5.00
N ALA A 382 25.52 -8.37 5.48
CA ALA A 382 24.84 -7.40 4.63
C ALA A 382 25.32 -5.95 4.76
N ASP A 383 25.71 -5.50 5.97
CA ASP A 383 25.94 -4.08 6.21
C ASP A 383 27.33 -3.63 5.75
N ILE A 384 27.39 -2.77 4.73
CA ILE A 384 28.64 -2.20 4.21
C ILE A 384 29.43 -1.38 5.25
N ALA A 385 28.76 -0.91 6.29
CA ALA A 385 29.37 -0.17 7.40
C ALA A 385 29.79 -1.06 8.57
N TYR A 386 29.40 -2.33 8.56
CA TYR A 386 29.70 -3.23 9.67
C TYR A 386 31.21 -3.41 9.84
N ARG A 387 31.65 -3.38 11.08
CA ARG A 387 33.00 -3.71 11.51
C ARG A 387 32.88 -4.63 12.73
N PRO A 388 33.64 -5.74 12.77
CA PRO A 388 33.58 -6.61 13.93
C PRO A 388 34.15 -5.92 15.17
N SER A 389 33.80 -6.42 16.38
CA SER A 389 34.29 -5.88 17.62
C SER A 389 35.78 -6.20 17.87
N ALA A 390 36.53 -5.27 18.41
CA ALA A 390 37.91 -5.53 18.82
C ALA A 390 38.07 -6.65 19.87
N THR A 391 36.98 -7.07 20.49
CA THR A 391 36.96 -8.21 21.43
C THR A 391 36.78 -9.56 20.73
N ASP A 392 36.41 -9.58 19.46
CA ASP A 392 36.28 -10.81 18.65
C ASP A 392 37.68 -11.39 18.37
N THR A 393 37.75 -12.70 18.18
CA THR A 393 38.90 -13.39 17.60
C THR A 393 38.45 -14.01 16.28
N LEU A 394 39.06 -13.55 15.19
CA LEU A 394 38.74 -14.02 13.84
C LEU A 394 39.90 -14.81 13.27
N ILE A 395 39.58 -15.85 12.51
CA ILE A 395 40.54 -16.68 11.76
C ILE A 395 40.24 -16.51 10.29
N GLU A 396 41.17 -15.98 9.56
CA GLU A 396 41.06 -15.91 8.09
C GLU A 396 41.18 -17.32 7.49
N ILE A 397 40.13 -17.74 6.74
CA ILE A 397 40.03 -19.14 6.28
C ILE A 397 41.14 -19.47 5.27
N ALA A 398 41.48 -18.54 4.39
CA ALA A 398 42.45 -18.76 3.34
C ALA A 398 43.87 -18.95 3.87
N THR A 399 44.25 -18.24 4.92
CA THR A 399 45.65 -18.20 5.42
C THR A 399 45.81 -18.89 6.79
N GLY A 400 44.70 -19.12 7.51
CA GLY A 400 44.73 -19.56 8.92
C GLY A 400 45.21 -18.46 9.89
N SER A 401 45.41 -17.24 9.45
CA SER A 401 45.87 -16.12 10.27
C SER A 401 44.83 -15.74 11.32
N ILE A 402 45.30 -15.59 12.57
CA ILE A 402 44.45 -15.14 13.69
C ILE A 402 44.54 -13.62 13.80
N VAL A 403 43.39 -12.98 13.73
CA VAL A 403 43.22 -11.52 13.88
C VAL A 403 42.54 -11.23 15.21
N THR A 404 43.14 -10.39 16.04
CA THR A 404 42.66 -10.04 17.38
C THR A 404 42.87 -8.55 17.70
N GLY A 405 42.19 -8.07 18.71
CA GLY A 405 42.32 -6.70 19.22
C GLY A 405 41.93 -5.65 18.20
N SER A 406 42.65 -4.53 18.18
CA SER A 406 42.33 -3.39 17.31
C SER A 406 42.43 -3.68 15.80
N LEU A 407 43.03 -4.78 15.40
CA LEU A 407 43.05 -5.18 13.97
C LEU A 407 41.73 -5.74 13.52
N VAL A 408 40.94 -6.35 14.40
CA VAL A 408 39.66 -6.94 14.06
C VAL A 408 38.64 -5.86 13.62
N ASN A 409 38.54 -4.77 14.38
CA ASN A 409 37.58 -3.70 14.03
C ASN A 409 38.00 -2.84 12.83
N GLN A 410 39.17 -3.10 12.24
CA GLN A 410 39.61 -2.49 10.97
C GLN A 410 39.17 -3.30 9.76
N ILE A 411 38.75 -4.56 9.94
CA ILE A 411 38.28 -5.41 8.86
C ILE A 411 37.00 -4.82 8.27
N ASN A 412 36.99 -4.67 6.95
CA ASN A 412 35.84 -4.25 6.16
C ASN A 412 35.39 -5.42 5.28
N PHE A 413 34.47 -6.24 5.76
CA PHE A 413 34.01 -7.41 5.03
C PHE A 413 33.48 -7.09 3.63
N ALA A 414 32.84 -5.95 3.46
CA ALA A 414 32.31 -5.51 2.17
C ALA A 414 33.41 -5.15 1.14
N GLN A 415 34.58 -4.75 1.63
CA GLN A 415 35.71 -4.33 0.78
C GLN A 415 36.77 -5.42 0.65
N ASP A 416 37.05 -6.14 1.76
CA ASP A 416 38.17 -7.08 1.82
C ASP A 416 37.86 -8.39 1.07
N GLY A 417 36.59 -8.80 1.00
CA GLY A 417 36.14 -10.00 0.31
C GLY A 417 36.65 -11.32 0.90
N ASN A 418 37.33 -11.27 2.05
CA ASN A 418 37.91 -12.43 2.70
C ASN A 418 36.87 -13.14 3.61
N LEU A 419 37.01 -14.45 3.69
CA LEU A 419 36.23 -15.31 4.59
C LEU A 419 36.94 -15.45 5.95
N TYR A 420 36.18 -15.29 7.01
CA TYR A 420 36.67 -15.45 8.38
C TYR A 420 35.78 -16.45 9.14
N THR A 421 36.37 -17.12 10.15
CA THR A 421 35.61 -17.85 11.17
C THR A 421 35.82 -17.18 12.52
N LYS A 422 34.77 -17.16 13.35
CA LYS A 422 34.93 -16.88 14.79
C LYS A 422 35.57 -18.06 15.47
N GLN A 423 36.12 -17.83 16.68
CA GLN A 423 36.76 -18.87 17.50
C GLN A 423 35.80 -20.06 17.79
N ASN A 424 34.48 -19.86 17.72
CA ASN A 424 33.46 -20.91 17.84
C ASN A 424 33.20 -21.70 16.53
N GLY A 425 33.93 -21.41 15.46
CA GLY A 425 33.78 -22.08 14.16
C GLY A 425 32.73 -21.51 13.23
N SER A 426 32.00 -20.45 13.63
CA SER A 426 31.03 -19.81 12.74
C SER A 426 31.72 -19.03 11.62
N GLU A 427 31.40 -19.32 10.38
CA GLU A 427 31.90 -18.58 9.22
C GLU A 427 31.27 -17.18 9.18
N ILE A 428 32.06 -16.18 8.80
CA ILE A 428 31.62 -14.81 8.56
C ILE A 428 32.15 -14.38 7.20
N SER A 429 31.23 -14.00 6.31
CA SER A 429 31.57 -13.44 5.01
C SER A 429 30.52 -12.42 4.62
N TYR A 430 30.94 -11.39 3.91
CA TYR A 430 30.00 -10.44 3.30
C TYR A 430 29.33 -11.11 2.10
N LYS A 431 28.01 -10.98 1.98
CA LYS A 431 27.20 -11.69 0.99
C LYS A 431 26.55 -10.76 -0.02
N VAL A 432 26.35 -9.49 0.32
CA VAL A 432 25.59 -8.54 -0.49
C VAL A 432 26.56 -7.72 -1.37
N HIS A 433 26.31 -7.70 -2.68
CA HIS A 433 27.10 -6.93 -3.64
C HIS A 433 26.18 -6.02 -4.43
N TYR A 434 26.68 -4.85 -4.85
CA TYR A 434 25.96 -3.93 -5.69
C TYR A 434 26.79 -3.47 -6.87
N GLU A 435 26.15 -3.20 -8.00
CA GLU A 435 26.78 -2.66 -9.20
C GLU A 435 25.81 -1.75 -9.97
N SER A 436 26.34 -0.71 -10.59
CA SER A 436 25.59 0.08 -11.56
C SER A 436 25.60 -0.66 -12.90
N VAL A 437 24.41 -1.06 -13.35
CA VAL A 437 24.28 -1.93 -14.54
C VAL A 437 23.83 -1.18 -15.78
N SER A 438 23.16 -0.04 -15.62
CA SER A 438 22.72 0.81 -16.73
C SER A 438 22.47 2.24 -16.30
N ASN A 439 22.29 3.14 -17.26
CA ASN A 439 21.86 4.51 -17.05
C ASN A 439 20.94 4.95 -18.18
N PHE A 440 19.73 5.40 -17.82
CA PHE A 440 18.67 5.77 -18.75
C PHE A 440 18.46 7.28 -18.79
N PRO A 441 17.95 7.84 -19.88
CA PRO A 441 17.53 9.24 -19.90
C PRO A 441 16.24 9.43 -19.06
N GLY A 442 16.26 10.35 -18.12
CA GLY A 442 15.13 10.63 -17.25
C GLY A 442 15.14 9.84 -15.93
N THR A 443 14.13 10.05 -15.13
CA THR A 443 13.92 9.34 -13.87
C THR A 443 13.42 7.92 -14.15
N ILE A 444 14.01 6.91 -13.56
CA ILE A 444 13.42 5.56 -13.54
C ILE A 444 12.23 5.62 -12.61
N THR A 445 11.04 5.46 -13.14
CA THR A 445 9.78 5.56 -12.41
C THR A 445 9.34 4.24 -11.83
N ASP A 446 9.64 3.14 -12.57
CA ASP A 446 9.30 1.80 -12.10
C ASP A 446 10.20 0.73 -12.76
N ILE A 447 10.22 -0.45 -12.11
CA ILE A 447 10.99 -1.62 -12.53
C ILE A 447 10.10 -2.84 -12.29
N SER A 448 10.02 -3.74 -13.27
CA SER A 448 9.32 -5.03 -13.12
C SER A 448 10.28 -6.18 -13.47
N VAL A 449 10.31 -7.19 -12.62
CA VAL A 449 11.04 -8.43 -12.82
C VAL A 449 10.05 -9.55 -13.13
N ASP A 450 10.30 -10.32 -14.17
CA ASP A 450 9.50 -11.49 -14.52
C ASP A 450 9.44 -12.47 -13.34
N PRO A 451 8.25 -12.84 -12.86
CA PRO A 451 8.09 -13.77 -11.74
C PRO A 451 8.76 -15.13 -11.96
N ASN A 452 8.92 -15.55 -13.21
CA ASN A 452 9.43 -16.86 -13.59
C ASN A 452 10.90 -16.84 -14.01
N ASN A 453 11.43 -15.66 -14.37
CA ASN A 453 12.79 -15.55 -14.89
C ASN A 453 13.43 -14.20 -14.53
N PRO A 454 14.31 -14.13 -13.51
CA PRO A 454 14.92 -12.87 -13.07
C PRO A 454 15.85 -12.22 -14.10
N ASP A 455 16.17 -12.90 -15.21
CA ASP A 455 16.89 -12.31 -16.34
C ASP A 455 16.03 -11.34 -17.16
N ASN A 456 14.71 -11.50 -17.10
CA ASN A 456 13.76 -10.64 -17.78
C ASN A 456 13.39 -9.46 -16.88
N VAL A 457 13.79 -8.26 -17.26
CA VAL A 457 13.53 -7.04 -16.51
C VAL A 457 13.06 -5.94 -17.44
N CYS A 458 11.93 -5.33 -17.09
CA CYS A 458 11.41 -4.12 -17.72
C CYS A 458 11.74 -2.91 -16.83
N VAL A 459 12.22 -1.83 -17.43
CA VAL A 459 12.50 -0.55 -16.77
C VAL A 459 11.79 0.55 -17.51
N VAL A 460 11.05 1.38 -16.79
CA VAL A 460 10.34 2.51 -17.40
C VAL A 460 10.81 3.83 -16.82
N THR A 461 10.71 4.88 -17.65
CA THR A 461 11.22 6.21 -17.30
C THR A 461 10.18 7.29 -17.59
N SER A 462 10.19 8.35 -16.76
CA SER A 462 9.51 9.59 -17.05
C SER A 462 10.38 10.50 -17.93
N GLY A 463 9.75 11.32 -18.70
CA GLY A 463 10.45 12.27 -19.57
C GLY A 463 9.63 12.58 -20.81
N THR A 464 10.18 13.39 -21.68
CA THR A 464 9.65 13.67 -23.02
C THR A 464 10.82 13.77 -23.97
N SER A 465 10.62 13.41 -25.24
CA SER A 465 11.66 13.42 -26.29
C SER A 465 12.82 12.44 -26.01
N THR A 466 12.52 11.33 -25.30
CA THR A 466 13.44 10.23 -25.00
C THR A 466 12.71 8.90 -25.13
N ASN A 467 13.42 7.79 -25.12
CA ASN A 467 12.79 6.48 -24.95
C ASN A 467 12.36 6.29 -23.49
N HIS A 468 11.29 5.52 -23.29
CA HIS A 468 10.60 5.40 -22.00
C HIS A 468 10.56 3.96 -21.49
N VAL A 469 10.55 2.96 -22.36
CA VAL A 469 10.44 1.54 -21.97
C VAL A 469 11.66 0.77 -22.45
N TYR A 470 12.30 0.10 -21.51
CA TYR A 470 13.52 -0.68 -21.77
C TYR A 470 13.33 -2.10 -21.25
N TYR A 471 13.80 -3.08 -22.02
CA TYR A 471 13.67 -4.49 -21.68
C TYR A 471 15.02 -5.20 -21.80
N SER A 472 15.27 -6.10 -20.85
CA SER A 472 16.43 -6.99 -20.83
C SER A 472 15.98 -8.44 -20.70
N THR A 473 16.70 -9.36 -21.34
CA THR A 473 16.58 -10.82 -21.17
C THR A 473 17.83 -11.44 -20.57
N ASN A 474 18.74 -10.62 -20.06
CA ASN A 474 20.00 -11.04 -19.44
C ASN A 474 20.38 -10.14 -18.25
N ALA A 475 19.36 -9.61 -17.54
CA ALA A 475 19.56 -8.59 -16.52
C ALA A 475 20.41 -9.06 -15.33
N THR A 476 20.49 -10.37 -15.06
CA THR A 476 21.32 -10.93 -13.98
C THR A 476 22.75 -11.25 -14.41
N SER A 477 23.06 -11.18 -15.70
CA SER A 477 24.41 -11.44 -16.22
C SER A 477 25.44 -10.39 -15.76
N SER A 478 26.73 -10.69 -15.90
CA SER A 478 27.81 -9.74 -15.59
C SER A 478 27.86 -8.52 -16.52
N ASN A 479 27.25 -8.59 -17.68
CA ASN A 479 27.13 -7.50 -18.65
C ASN A 479 25.68 -7.43 -19.18
N PRO A 480 24.74 -6.93 -18.39
CA PRO A 480 23.35 -6.86 -18.80
C PRO A 480 23.16 -5.83 -19.93
N SER A 481 22.20 -6.11 -20.80
CA SER A 481 21.84 -5.21 -21.89
C SER A 481 20.34 -4.88 -21.83
N PHE A 482 20.04 -3.61 -21.92
CA PHE A 482 18.67 -3.09 -21.95
C PHE A 482 18.41 -2.44 -23.31
N THR A 483 17.41 -2.93 -24.01
CA THR A 483 17.01 -2.42 -25.33
C THR A 483 15.73 -1.65 -25.20
N SER A 484 15.65 -0.46 -25.84
CA SER A 484 14.37 0.26 -25.92
C SER A 484 13.35 -0.52 -26.73
N ILE A 485 12.15 -0.59 -26.21
CA ILE A 485 10.98 -1.21 -26.84
C ILE A 485 9.83 -0.21 -27.02
N ASP A 486 10.14 1.07 -27.11
CA ASP A 486 9.14 2.13 -27.32
C ASP A 486 8.32 1.91 -28.60
N GLY A 487 8.95 1.44 -29.69
CA GLY A 487 8.27 1.14 -30.95
C GLY A 487 7.38 2.28 -31.43
N ASP A 488 6.07 2.05 -31.48
CA ASP A 488 5.05 3.03 -31.86
C ASP A 488 4.37 3.72 -30.66
N LEU A 489 4.91 3.55 -29.43
CA LEU A 489 4.40 4.24 -28.24
C LEU A 489 4.52 5.76 -28.42
N PRO A 490 3.44 6.55 -28.17
CA PRO A 490 3.54 8.01 -28.18
C PRO A 490 4.57 8.52 -27.17
N ASP A 491 5.26 9.63 -27.52
CA ASP A 491 6.19 10.31 -26.62
C ASP A 491 5.46 10.87 -25.38
N MET A 492 5.53 10.15 -24.27
CA MET A 492 4.84 10.48 -23.01
C MET A 492 5.52 9.80 -21.82
N PRO A 493 5.48 10.40 -20.64
CA PRO A 493 5.95 9.76 -19.42
C PRO A 493 5.26 8.41 -19.15
N VAL A 494 6.06 7.42 -18.79
CA VAL A 494 5.62 6.11 -18.31
C VAL A 494 5.94 6.03 -16.82
N PHE A 495 5.00 5.56 -16.02
CA PHE A 495 5.10 5.60 -14.56
C PHE A 495 5.17 4.24 -13.89
N GLY A 496 4.48 3.24 -14.43
CA GLY A 496 4.46 1.88 -13.91
C GLY A 496 4.59 0.84 -15.01
N CYS A 497 5.07 -0.35 -14.69
CA CYS A 497 5.18 -1.47 -15.63
C CYS A 497 5.02 -2.81 -14.93
N ILE A 498 4.49 -3.80 -15.64
CA ILE A 498 4.51 -5.21 -15.26
C ILE A 498 4.90 -6.08 -16.45
N ILE A 499 5.67 -7.13 -16.17
CA ILE A 499 5.85 -8.29 -17.04
C ILE A 499 4.79 -9.30 -16.60
N GLU A 500 3.91 -9.70 -17.52
CA GLU A 500 2.80 -10.60 -17.21
C GLU A 500 3.32 -11.96 -16.70
N ARG A 501 2.65 -12.48 -15.67
CA ARG A 501 3.11 -13.66 -14.92
C ARG A 501 3.03 -14.99 -15.69
N ASP A 502 2.23 -15.09 -16.76
CA ASP A 502 2.09 -16.32 -17.52
C ASP A 502 3.35 -16.57 -18.37
N PRO A 503 4.14 -17.63 -18.10
CA PRO A 503 5.39 -17.88 -18.82
C PRO A 503 5.17 -18.25 -20.30
N ALA A 504 3.92 -18.46 -20.72
CA ALA A 504 3.57 -18.72 -22.12
C ALA A 504 3.40 -17.44 -22.95
N THR A 505 3.48 -16.27 -22.31
CA THR A 505 3.27 -14.97 -22.96
C THR A 505 4.44 -14.03 -22.67
N ASP A 506 4.84 -13.23 -23.68
CA ASP A 506 5.80 -12.16 -23.51
C ASP A 506 5.07 -10.81 -23.47
N VAL A 507 4.11 -10.66 -22.55
CA VAL A 507 3.28 -9.45 -22.46
C VAL A 507 3.88 -8.47 -21.45
N ILE A 508 4.02 -7.21 -21.89
CA ILE A 508 4.35 -6.09 -21.01
C ILE A 508 3.17 -5.13 -20.98
N ILE A 509 2.80 -4.67 -19.77
CA ILE A 509 1.74 -3.70 -19.55
C ILE A 509 2.35 -2.49 -18.84
N ILE A 510 1.99 -1.29 -19.29
CA ILE A 510 2.52 -0.04 -18.74
C ILE A 510 1.40 0.93 -18.36
N GLY A 511 1.62 1.64 -17.26
CA GLY A 511 0.85 2.80 -16.82
C GLY A 511 1.52 4.09 -17.30
N THR A 512 0.76 4.95 -17.97
CA THR A 512 1.30 6.16 -18.62
C THR A 512 0.49 7.41 -18.25
N THR A 513 0.92 8.57 -18.71
CA THR A 513 0.14 9.82 -18.60
C THR A 513 -1.24 9.72 -19.28
N TYR A 514 -1.39 8.84 -20.28
CA TYR A 514 -2.62 8.69 -21.08
C TYR A 514 -3.29 7.32 -20.89
N GLY A 515 -3.16 6.72 -19.71
CA GLY A 515 -3.78 5.47 -19.33
C GLY A 515 -2.87 4.26 -19.47
N VAL A 516 -3.44 3.10 -19.78
CA VAL A 516 -2.76 1.80 -19.81
C VAL A 516 -2.51 1.40 -21.27
N PHE A 517 -1.30 0.93 -21.54
CA PHE A 517 -0.92 0.32 -22.81
C PHE A 517 -0.31 -1.06 -22.55
N SER A 518 -0.41 -1.95 -23.53
CA SER A 518 0.21 -3.26 -23.48
C SER A 518 0.80 -3.67 -24.83
N THR A 519 1.76 -4.59 -24.80
CA THR A 519 2.32 -5.24 -25.99
C THR A 519 2.54 -6.72 -25.73
N ASP A 520 2.29 -7.54 -26.75
CA ASP A 520 2.64 -8.97 -26.82
C ASP A 520 3.74 -9.22 -27.86
N ASN A 521 4.34 -8.15 -28.39
CA ASN A 521 5.37 -8.21 -29.43
C ASN A 521 6.57 -7.34 -29.03
N ILE A 522 7.49 -7.92 -28.28
CA ILE A 522 8.73 -7.26 -27.86
C ILE A 522 9.76 -7.31 -29.01
N ALA A 523 9.76 -6.29 -29.86
CA ALA A 523 10.54 -6.26 -31.11
C ALA A 523 11.43 -5.00 -31.23
N GLY A 524 11.91 -4.46 -30.13
CA GLY A 524 12.73 -3.24 -30.10
C GLY A 524 12.00 -2.05 -30.71
N SER A 525 12.57 -1.40 -31.70
CA SER A 525 11.94 -0.26 -32.39
C SER A 525 10.73 -0.63 -33.24
N SER A 526 10.42 -1.91 -33.40
CA SER A 526 9.26 -2.42 -34.12
C SER A 526 8.17 -2.97 -33.18
N THR A 527 8.26 -2.70 -31.89
CA THR A 527 7.24 -3.04 -30.90
C THR A 527 5.96 -2.27 -31.20
N ASN A 528 4.82 -2.95 -31.12
CA ASN A 528 3.51 -2.31 -31.29
C ASN A 528 2.78 -2.27 -29.93
N TRP A 529 2.28 -1.10 -29.57
CA TRP A 529 1.58 -0.88 -28.33
C TRP A 529 0.07 -0.71 -28.56
N VAL A 530 -0.73 -1.38 -27.75
CA VAL A 530 -2.20 -1.30 -27.80
C VAL A 530 -2.71 -0.56 -26.57
N SER A 531 -3.57 0.42 -26.81
CA SER A 531 -4.24 1.16 -25.72
C SER A 531 -5.36 0.34 -25.08
N ASN A 532 -5.34 0.22 -23.76
CA ASN A 532 -6.34 -0.51 -22.96
C ASN A 532 -7.24 0.45 -22.15
N ASN A 533 -7.63 1.58 -22.73
CA ASN A 533 -8.25 2.70 -22.03
C ASN A 533 -9.79 2.74 -22.13
N THR A 534 -10.45 1.72 -22.64
CA THR A 534 -11.89 1.76 -22.91
C THR A 534 -12.73 2.11 -21.68
N GLU A 535 -12.40 1.57 -20.50
CA GLU A 535 -13.15 1.81 -19.28
C GLU A 535 -12.43 2.80 -18.35
N ILE A 536 -11.12 2.61 -18.15
CA ILE A 536 -10.31 3.47 -17.28
C ILE A 536 -10.19 4.90 -17.81
N GLY A 537 -10.22 5.08 -19.13
CA GLY A 537 -10.08 6.37 -19.82
C GLY A 537 -8.62 6.81 -19.95
N THR A 538 -8.43 7.95 -20.64
CA THR A 538 -7.11 8.58 -20.84
C THR A 538 -6.74 9.44 -19.63
N ILE A 539 -6.34 8.81 -18.55
CA ILE A 539 -5.98 9.44 -17.28
C ILE A 539 -4.61 8.92 -16.83
N PRO A 540 -3.81 9.71 -16.12
CA PRO A 540 -2.52 9.22 -15.62
C PRO A 540 -2.69 7.98 -14.72
N VAL A 541 -1.93 6.94 -15.03
CA VAL A 541 -1.80 5.71 -14.25
C VAL A 541 -0.38 5.69 -13.68
N TYR A 542 -0.28 5.93 -12.37
CA TYR A 542 1.01 6.11 -11.72
C TYR A 542 1.63 4.81 -11.22
N ASP A 543 0.79 3.80 -11.03
CA ASP A 543 1.28 2.50 -10.61
C ASP A 543 0.39 1.40 -11.20
N ILE A 544 1.01 0.29 -11.58
CA ILE A 544 0.34 -0.90 -12.11
C ILE A 544 1.04 -2.14 -11.59
N CYS A 545 0.28 -3.07 -11.04
CA CYS A 545 0.83 -4.27 -10.45
C CYS A 545 -0.06 -5.49 -10.69
N GLN A 546 0.51 -6.69 -10.62
CA GLN A 546 -0.19 -7.94 -10.87
C GLN A 546 -0.03 -8.92 -9.71
N GLN A 547 -1.11 -9.65 -9.39
CA GLN A 547 -1.02 -10.81 -8.52
C GLN A 547 -0.33 -11.96 -9.25
N TRP A 548 0.97 -12.06 -9.06
CA TRP A 548 1.78 -13.10 -9.71
C TRP A 548 1.72 -14.47 -9.00
N ARG A 549 1.31 -14.48 -7.71
CA ARG A 549 1.21 -15.71 -6.89
C ARG A 549 -0.08 -16.47 -7.21
N ASP A 550 0.03 -17.79 -7.22
CA ASP A 550 -1.07 -18.73 -7.45
C ASP A 550 -1.12 -19.82 -6.35
N TRP A 551 -0.73 -19.44 -5.14
CA TRP A 551 -0.69 -20.38 -4.01
C TRP A 551 -2.08 -20.95 -3.72
N GLU A 552 -2.28 -22.23 -4.06
CA GLU A 552 -3.56 -22.92 -3.89
C GLU A 552 -3.80 -23.37 -2.44
N ASP A 553 -2.71 -23.68 -1.70
CA ASP A 553 -2.79 -24.23 -0.35
C ASP A 553 -2.53 -23.14 0.70
N PRO A 554 -3.55 -22.67 1.43
CA PRO A 554 -3.35 -21.76 2.54
C PRO A 554 -2.61 -22.46 3.69
N MET A 555 -1.72 -21.72 4.38
CA MET A 555 -1.10 -22.18 5.62
C MET A 555 -2.12 -22.22 6.76
N GLU A 556 -1.84 -23.03 7.78
CA GLU A 556 -2.66 -23.07 8.99
C GLU A 556 -2.83 -21.65 9.60
N GLY A 557 -4.04 -21.28 9.99
CA GLY A 557 -4.36 -19.95 10.49
C GLY A 557 -4.80 -18.95 9.42
N GLY A 558 -4.96 -19.41 8.14
CA GLY A 558 -5.44 -18.56 7.04
C GLY A 558 -4.36 -17.68 6.41
N TYR A 559 -3.09 -17.91 6.72
CA TYR A 559 -1.97 -17.27 6.06
C TYR A 559 -1.75 -17.81 4.64
N ARG A 560 -1.08 -17.01 3.78
CA ARG A 560 -0.77 -17.41 2.41
C ARG A 560 -2.01 -17.70 1.53
N GLN A 561 -3.12 -17.04 1.81
CA GLN A 561 -4.33 -17.20 1.00
C GLN A 561 -4.24 -16.32 -0.25
N VAL A 562 -4.41 -16.92 -1.44
CA VAL A 562 -4.52 -16.18 -2.71
C VAL A 562 -5.80 -16.64 -3.41
N ASN A 563 -6.71 -15.70 -3.67
CA ASN A 563 -7.96 -15.93 -4.37
C ASN A 563 -8.18 -15.00 -5.57
N ASN A 564 -7.14 -14.26 -5.95
CA ASN A 564 -7.12 -13.30 -7.06
C ASN A 564 -5.90 -13.51 -7.99
N PRO A 565 -5.47 -14.76 -8.28
CA PRO A 565 -4.28 -15.00 -9.09
C PRO A 565 -4.45 -14.39 -10.48
N GLY A 566 -3.40 -13.71 -10.97
CA GLY A 566 -3.40 -13.04 -12.28
C GLY A 566 -4.13 -11.70 -12.33
N ALA A 567 -4.86 -11.30 -11.28
CA ALA A 567 -5.51 -10.00 -11.24
C ALA A 567 -4.52 -8.85 -11.38
N ILE A 568 -4.84 -7.89 -12.25
CA ILE A 568 -4.05 -6.69 -12.52
C ILE A 568 -4.76 -5.51 -11.84
N TYR A 569 -3.98 -4.69 -11.18
CA TYR A 569 -4.44 -3.49 -10.51
C TYR A 569 -3.76 -2.27 -11.11
N ALA A 570 -4.51 -1.18 -11.28
CA ALA A 570 -4.01 0.09 -11.79
C ALA A 570 -4.43 1.23 -10.86
N CYS A 571 -3.46 2.00 -10.44
CA CYS A 571 -3.59 3.16 -9.57
C CYS A 571 -3.61 4.43 -10.42
N THR A 572 -4.70 5.21 -10.34
CA THR A 572 -4.86 6.39 -11.18
C THR A 572 -4.73 7.69 -10.42
N TYR A 573 -4.25 8.70 -11.10
CA TYR A 573 -4.20 10.05 -10.57
C TYR A 573 -5.48 10.81 -10.93
N GLY A 574 -6.58 10.51 -10.17
CA GLY A 574 -7.85 11.21 -10.28
C GLY A 574 -9.06 10.36 -10.67
N ARG A 575 -8.97 9.00 -10.69
CA ARG A 575 -10.13 8.11 -10.88
C ARG A 575 -10.09 6.86 -9.99
N GLY A 576 -9.33 6.90 -8.91
CA GLY A 576 -9.26 5.80 -7.95
C GLY A 576 -8.41 4.62 -8.44
N VAL A 577 -8.66 3.44 -7.88
CA VAL A 577 -7.99 2.18 -8.21
C VAL A 577 -8.90 1.32 -9.07
N TRP A 578 -8.32 0.70 -10.08
CA TRP A 578 -8.98 -0.20 -11.03
C TRP A 578 -8.42 -1.61 -10.89
N ARG A 579 -9.26 -2.61 -11.16
CA ARG A 579 -8.89 -4.02 -11.19
C ARG A 579 -9.39 -4.68 -12.46
N ALA A 580 -8.55 -5.49 -13.08
CA ALA A 580 -8.90 -6.43 -14.14
C ALA A 580 -8.55 -7.85 -13.66
N ASP A 581 -9.49 -8.79 -13.80
CA ASP A 581 -9.28 -10.16 -13.32
C ASP A 581 -8.55 -11.05 -14.32
N ASN A 582 -8.50 -10.65 -15.59
CA ASN A 582 -7.78 -11.35 -16.67
C ASN A 582 -7.16 -10.35 -17.64
N LEU A 583 -5.96 -10.64 -18.08
CA LEU A 583 -5.46 -10.07 -19.32
C LEU A 583 -6.14 -10.82 -20.48
N LEU A 584 -7.01 -10.16 -21.22
CA LEU A 584 -7.47 -10.71 -22.49
C LEU A 584 -6.26 -10.70 -23.41
N SER A 585 -5.77 -11.87 -23.80
CA SER A 585 -4.69 -11.98 -24.78
C SER A 585 -5.09 -11.23 -26.06
N ILE A 586 -4.23 -10.34 -26.51
CA ILE A 586 -4.47 -9.44 -27.65
C ILE A 586 -4.56 -10.24 -28.98
N SER A 587 -4.18 -11.52 -28.99
CA SER A 587 -3.97 -12.29 -30.22
C SER A 587 -4.69 -13.63 -30.38
N GLU A 588 -5.50 -14.07 -29.44
CA GLU A 588 -6.33 -15.25 -29.69
C GLU A 588 -7.73 -14.81 -30.18
N PRO A 589 -8.23 -15.36 -31.31
CA PRO A 589 -9.64 -15.24 -31.62
C PRO A 589 -10.38 -15.90 -30.45
N ILE A 590 -11.29 -15.15 -29.85
CA ILE A 590 -12.13 -15.58 -28.74
C ILE A 590 -12.70 -16.97 -29.10
N VAL A 591 -11.99 -18.04 -28.72
CA VAL A 591 -12.68 -19.23 -28.32
C VAL A 591 -13.32 -18.83 -27.00
N GLN A 592 -14.58 -18.46 -27.05
CA GLN A 592 -15.42 -18.40 -25.87
C GLN A 592 -15.29 -19.75 -25.15
N ASN A 593 -14.26 -19.89 -24.32
CA ASN A 593 -14.43 -20.59 -23.10
C ASN A 593 -15.35 -19.66 -22.32
N GLU A 594 -16.64 -19.95 -22.42
CA GLU A 594 -17.63 -19.40 -21.55
C GLU A 594 -17.06 -19.44 -20.15
N VAL A 595 -16.57 -18.30 -19.63
CA VAL A 595 -16.62 -18.05 -18.18
C VAL A 595 -18.11 -18.17 -17.93
N SER A 596 -18.51 -19.33 -17.47
CA SER A 596 -19.89 -19.61 -17.17
C SER A 596 -20.18 -18.75 -15.95
N GLU A 597 -20.58 -17.49 -16.19
CA GLU A 597 -21.33 -16.76 -15.19
C GLU A 597 -22.48 -17.66 -14.81
N ASN A 598 -22.37 -18.29 -13.67
CA ASN A 598 -23.37 -19.24 -13.24
C ASN A 598 -24.67 -18.55 -12.86
N ILE A 599 -24.61 -17.23 -12.64
CA ILE A 599 -25.77 -16.38 -12.39
C ILE A 599 -25.85 -15.31 -13.47
N SER A 600 -27.05 -15.08 -13.98
CA SER A 600 -27.33 -13.96 -14.87
C SER A 600 -28.72 -13.39 -14.62
N SER A 601 -28.94 -12.16 -15.11
CA SER A 601 -30.25 -11.51 -15.19
C SER A 601 -30.99 -11.33 -13.84
N ALA A 602 -30.29 -11.12 -12.74
CA ALA A 602 -30.94 -10.88 -11.46
C ALA A 602 -31.78 -9.59 -11.47
N LYS A 603 -33.04 -9.69 -11.06
CA LYS A 603 -34.03 -8.59 -11.07
C LYS A 603 -34.97 -8.68 -9.88
N ILE A 604 -35.37 -7.51 -9.37
CA ILE A 604 -36.37 -7.42 -8.30
C ILE A 604 -37.61 -6.70 -8.82
N TYR A 605 -38.78 -7.32 -8.60
CA TYR A 605 -40.06 -6.73 -8.95
C TYR A 605 -41.16 -7.06 -7.92
N PRO A 606 -42.01 -6.10 -7.56
CA PRO A 606 -41.92 -4.67 -7.88
C PRO A 606 -40.75 -3.96 -7.20
N ASN A 607 -40.23 -2.93 -7.82
CA ASN A 607 -39.25 -2.01 -7.24
C ASN A 607 -39.66 -0.59 -7.65
N PRO A 608 -40.07 0.29 -6.74
CA PRO A 608 -40.01 0.18 -5.28
C PRO A 608 -40.92 -0.88 -4.64
N VAL A 609 -40.52 -1.37 -3.45
CA VAL A 609 -41.18 -2.42 -2.68
C VAL A 609 -42.01 -1.83 -1.55
N VAL A 610 -43.29 -2.22 -1.43
CA VAL A 610 -44.17 -1.82 -0.29
C VAL A 610 -44.17 -2.90 0.80
N GLN A 611 -44.47 -4.14 0.47
CA GLN A 611 -44.51 -5.26 1.42
C GLN A 611 -43.73 -6.46 0.93
N ASN A 612 -43.97 -6.89 -0.30
CA ASN A 612 -43.36 -8.07 -0.90
C ASN A 612 -42.79 -7.75 -2.27
N ALA A 613 -41.70 -8.37 -2.63
CA ALA A 613 -41.13 -8.39 -3.96
C ALA A 613 -40.62 -9.79 -4.30
N ASN A 614 -40.32 -10.04 -5.56
CA ASN A 614 -39.66 -11.26 -5.98
C ASN A 614 -38.29 -10.88 -6.55
N ILE A 615 -37.24 -11.57 -6.10
CA ILE A 615 -35.96 -11.65 -6.79
C ILE A 615 -36.01 -12.81 -7.78
N SER A 616 -35.71 -12.56 -9.05
CA SER A 616 -35.57 -13.56 -10.10
C SER A 616 -34.17 -13.50 -10.67
N PHE A 617 -33.61 -14.65 -11.00
CA PHE A 617 -32.28 -14.79 -11.61
C PHE A 617 -32.20 -16.11 -12.37
N GLU A 618 -31.27 -16.21 -13.30
CA GLU A 618 -31.06 -17.41 -14.10
C GLU A 618 -29.73 -18.07 -13.66
N LEU A 619 -29.73 -19.39 -13.48
CA LEU A 619 -28.55 -20.20 -13.25
C LEU A 619 -28.17 -20.99 -14.50
N ASN A 620 -26.93 -20.88 -14.93
CA ASN A 620 -26.39 -21.64 -16.05
C ASN A 620 -26.09 -23.09 -15.69
N SER A 621 -25.87 -23.38 -14.39
CA SER A 621 -25.74 -24.73 -13.85
C SER A 621 -26.41 -24.86 -12.48
N SER A 622 -26.70 -26.08 -12.04
CA SER A 622 -27.25 -26.35 -10.69
C SER A 622 -26.19 -26.05 -9.62
N SER A 623 -26.50 -25.12 -8.70
CA SER A 623 -25.54 -24.61 -7.70
C SER A 623 -26.13 -24.47 -6.30
N LEU A 624 -25.26 -24.37 -5.31
CA LEU A 624 -25.62 -23.89 -3.98
C LEU A 624 -25.74 -22.37 -4.03
N VAL A 625 -26.88 -21.84 -3.60
CA VAL A 625 -27.22 -20.42 -3.69
C VAL A 625 -27.41 -19.84 -2.30
N ASN A 626 -26.81 -18.69 -2.08
CA ASN A 626 -27.04 -17.82 -0.94
C ASN A 626 -27.75 -16.56 -1.41
N ILE A 627 -28.81 -16.12 -0.71
CA ILE A 627 -29.50 -14.84 -0.99
C ILE A 627 -29.60 -14.06 0.31
N SER A 628 -29.01 -12.88 0.33
CA SER A 628 -28.97 -12.03 1.50
C SER A 628 -29.31 -10.56 1.18
N ILE A 629 -29.88 -9.85 2.15
CA ILE A 629 -30.27 -8.45 2.04
C ILE A 629 -29.33 -7.64 2.93
N TYR A 630 -28.77 -6.58 2.37
CA TYR A 630 -27.88 -5.64 3.05
C TYR A 630 -28.45 -4.21 3.00
N ASN A 631 -28.13 -3.41 3.98
CA ASN A 631 -28.34 -1.96 3.90
C ASN A 631 -27.22 -1.30 3.08
N LEU A 632 -27.35 0.02 2.81
CA LEU A 632 -26.32 0.74 2.03
C LEU A 632 -24.96 0.85 2.74
N ASN A 633 -24.91 0.63 4.05
CA ASN A 633 -23.66 0.62 4.81
C ASN A 633 -22.98 -0.77 4.80
N GLY A 634 -23.50 -1.71 4.00
CA GLY A 634 -22.96 -3.07 3.88
C GLY A 634 -23.32 -4.00 5.06
N SER A 635 -24.12 -3.56 6.04
CA SER A 635 -24.52 -4.43 7.14
C SER A 635 -25.57 -5.43 6.66
N LEU A 636 -25.39 -6.71 6.99
CA LEU A 636 -26.37 -7.75 6.75
C LEU A 636 -27.67 -7.47 7.52
N VAL A 637 -28.77 -7.37 6.79
CA VAL A 637 -30.11 -7.14 7.34
C VAL A 637 -30.89 -8.45 7.50
N LYS A 638 -30.82 -9.32 6.48
CA LYS A 638 -31.57 -10.58 6.45
C LYS A 638 -30.95 -11.55 5.47
N THR A 639 -30.83 -12.82 5.87
CA THR A 639 -30.55 -13.94 4.96
C THR A 639 -31.86 -14.60 4.55
N LEU A 640 -32.09 -14.75 3.26
CA LEU A 640 -33.26 -15.43 2.70
C LEU A 640 -32.98 -16.90 2.44
N TYR A 641 -31.82 -17.21 1.89
CA TYR A 641 -31.32 -18.57 1.64
C TYR A 641 -29.86 -18.67 2.02
N ASP A 642 -29.51 -19.77 2.64
CA ASP A 642 -28.13 -20.10 3.00
C ASP A 642 -27.79 -21.49 2.47
N ASN A 643 -26.88 -21.56 1.47
CA ASN A 643 -26.42 -22.79 0.84
C ASN A 643 -27.55 -23.73 0.34
N VAL A 644 -28.59 -23.16 -0.26
CA VAL A 644 -29.71 -23.93 -0.81
C VAL A 644 -29.42 -24.33 -2.25
N ARG A 645 -29.48 -25.62 -2.56
CA ARG A 645 -29.29 -26.10 -3.93
C ARG A 645 -30.45 -25.69 -4.82
N MET A 646 -30.16 -24.94 -5.88
CA MET A 646 -31.11 -24.51 -6.91
C MET A 646 -30.74 -25.11 -8.27
N SER A 647 -31.72 -25.34 -9.11
CA SER A 647 -31.54 -26.00 -10.41
C SER A 647 -31.14 -24.98 -11.50
N LYS A 648 -30.48 -25.46 -12.54
CA LYS A 648 -30.24 -24.72 -13.77
C LYS A 648 -31.55 -24.11 -14.33
N GLY A 649 -31.46 -22.88 -14.87
CA GLY A 649 -32.56 -22.11 -15.45
C GLY A 649 -33.08 -21.02 -14.52
N ASN A 650 -34.28 -20.52 -14.82
CA ASN A 650 -34.88 -19.42 -14.07
C ASN A 650 -35.30 -19.84 -12.66
N ASN A 651 -34.78 -19.12 -11.67
CA ASN A 651 -35.12 -19.25 -10.28
C ASN A 651 -35.77 -17.97 -9.76
N SER A 652 -36.62 -18.08 -8.77
CA SER A 652 -37.29 -16.94 -8.15
C SER A 652 -37.50 -17.16 -6.66
N SER A 653 -37.37 -16.10 -5.89
CA SER A 653 -37.57 -16.11 -4.44
C SER A 653 -38.33 -14.87 -4.00
N GLN A 654 -39.25 -15.04 -3.03
CA GLN A 654 -40.00 -13.95 -2.47
C GLN A 654 -39.22 -13.25 -1.34
N ILE A 655 -39.19 -11.93 -1.41
CA ILE A 655 -38.66 -11.04 -0.39
C ILE A 655 -39.84 -10.46 0.40
N ASN A 656 -39.96 -10.83 1.67
CA ASN A 656 -40.84 -10.12 2.59
C ASN A 656 -40.08 -8.92 3.19
N ALA A 657 -40.44 -7.72 2.75
CA ALA A 657 -39.85 -6.46 3.16
C ALA A 657 -40.71 -5.72 4.21
N SER A 658 -41.75 -6.34 4.79
CA SER A 658 -42.64 -5.68 5.74
C SER A 658 -41.91 -5.21 7.01
N GLU A 659 -40.83 -5.93 7.39
CA GLU A 659 -40.06 -5.62 8.58
C GLU A 659 -38.89 -4.64 8.32
N LEU A 660 -38.66 -4.29 7.04
CA LEU A 660 -37.62 -3.36 6.66
C LEU A 660 -38.11 -1.91 6.81
N SER A 661 -37.28 -1.06 7.36
CA SER A 661 -37.50 0.39 7.37
C SER A 661 -37.53 0.96 5.95
N MET A 662 -38.16 2.10 5.74
CA MET A 662 -38.07 2.81 4.47
C MET A 662 -36.62 3.16 4.17
N GLY A 663 -36.18 2.86 2.94
CA GLY A 663 -34.78 3.07 2.55
C GLY A 663 -34.38 2.25 1.34
N THR A 664 -33.11 2.34 1.00
CA THR A 664 -32.48 1.58 -0.08
C THR A 664 -31.74 0.38 0.47
N TYR A 665 -31.90 -0.76 -0.21
CA TYR A 665 -31.30 -2.05 0.15
C TYR A 665 -30.66 -2.71 -1.07
N LEU A 666 -29.74 -3.62 -0.81
CA LEU A 666 -29.08 -4.47 -1.79
C LEU A 666 -29.46 -5.92 -1.52
N VAL A 667 -29.91 -6.64 -2.54
CA VAL A 667 -30.04 -8.10 -2.51
C VAL A 667 -28.84 -8.70 -3.22
N VAL A 668 -28.11 -9.53 -2.51
CA VAL A 668 -26.96 -10.25 -3.02
C VAL A 668 -27.36 -11.71 -3.26
N VAL A 669 -27.21 -12.18 -4.49
CA VAL A 669 -27.38 -13.58 -4.88
C VAL A 669 -26.01 -14.14 -5.21
N LYS A 670 -25.55 -15.16 -4.45
CA LYS A 670 -24.29 -15.83 -4.68
C LYS A 670 -24.54 -17.30 -5.05
N ALA A 671 -23.88 -17.79 -6.11
CA ALA A 671 -23.95 -19.19 -6.54
C ALA A 671 -22.56 -19.72 -6.90
N GLY A 672 -21.95 -20.48 -5.99
CA GLY A 672 -20.53 -20.81 -6.09
C GLY A 672 -19.68 -19.55 -5.83
N GLU A 673 -18.80 -19.24 -6.76
CA GLU A 673 -17.99 -18.01 -6.72
C GLU A 673 -18.70 -16.81 -7.38
N ASP A 674 -19.73 -17.03 -8.17
CA ASP A 674 -20.44 -15.97 -8.87
C ASP A 674 -21.41 -15.21 -7.96
N LEU A 675 -21.52 -13.90 -8.20
CA LEU A 675 -22.30 -12.99 -7.36
C LEU A 675 -23.01 -11.95 -8.22
N GLU A 676 -24.31 -11.78 -7.97
CA GLU A 676 -25.14 -10.71 -8.55
C GLU A 676 -25.73 -9.84 -7.45
N VAL A 677 -25.73 -8.53 -7.65
CA VAL A 677 -26.26 -7.56 -6.69
C VAL A 677 -27.37 -6.71 -7.33
N VAL A 678 -28.52 -6.73 -6.70
CA VAL A 678 -29.68 -5.96 -7.17
C VAL A 678 -30.17 -4.98 -6.12
N LYS A 679 -30.25 -3.72 -6.49
CA LYS A 679 -30.74 -2.64 -5.63
C LYS A 679 -32.25 -2.58 -5.64
N PHE A 680 -32.87 -2.42 -4.46
CA PHE A 680 -34.28 -2.07 -4.36
C PHE A 680 -34.55 -0.95 -3.33
N ILE A 681 -35.69 -0.28 -3.50
CA ILE A 681 -36.15 0.79 -2.63
C ILE A 681 -37.37 0.29 -1.86
N LYS A 682 -37.32 0.34 -0.53
CA LYS A 682 -38.45 0.08 0.36
C LYS A 682 -39.17 1.39 0.68
N TYR A 683 -40.46 1.43 0.35
CA TYR A 683 -41.38 2.48 0.76
C TYR A 683 -42.14 2.11 2.03
#